data_9e6794d50f27ed894a7829a6cafc3d07
#
_entry.id   9e6794d50f27ed894a7829a6cafc3d07
#
_cell.length_a   1.000
_cell.length_b   1.000
_cell.length_c   1.000
_cell.angle_alpha   90.00
_cell.angle_beta   90.00
_cell.angle_gamma   90.00
#
_symmetry.space_group_name_H-M   'P 1'
#
loop_
_entity.id
_entity.type
_entity.pdbx_description
1 polymer ?
#
loop_
_entity_poly.entity_id
_entity_poly.type
_entity_poly.pdbx_seq_one_letter_code
_entity_poly.pdbx_strand_id
1 'polypeptide(L)'
;MWYNSFYNNTIYREKGDIMFKVEKRNKAIVDFEAEKIANAVAKAMAESDRGVDEKLAKQIGEGAIDHFKGREIVNIEDIQDYVEIELMKSRPEVAKLYILYREERTRLREEGWQMTDLQRDIYQKKYRFQGESFDEFLDRVSGGNNPIKKAIKDRRFMPAGRILAGRGLDKLGRKITLSNCYVLPKVEDNIEHIFDTAKHLARTYSYGGGVGLNISKLRPKGARVNNAAVTTTGSVSFMDLFSLVTGLIGMKGRRGALMLNMDINHPDIEDFIDVKNDLNKINYANISVNITDDFIEAVKNDDVFHLHFKVEASGEVIDREVKARELFRKICFNNWNMAEPGVLFTDRINSWHIMSEDEEFEFAGVNPCAEETLPAYGSCNLSSINLSEYVKKPFTKFSYFDYAGFSEMVRNGVIYLNQILDENMNLHPLPEQRKMSEDYRQIGLGIMGLADMFIKLGIEYGSEESIETIHKIGHMMVNEALAQSALLAKDEGPFPKYKKEKVLASPFIQENAEEETLGLIKEYGLRNSQLLTIPPTGSISTLIGCSNGVEPIFQISYTRKAESLHQEDTFYKVFTPIVREYMNVNDIKNEEDLPSFIVTTASLDYEKRIEVQAAWQQYIDASISSTVNVPFEFSVEEVEGLYLKAWERGLKGVTIFRDGCMRVGVLTTDTKKQGNKDRIDALLEEIKTLADEEIKINPNECPICSGEMIHSGGCAECRECGYSPCSI
;
A
#
# COMPACT_ATOMS: atom_id res chain seq x y z
N MET A 1 -11.24 -42.31 4.59
CA MET A 1 -11.56 -43.01 5.85
C MET A 1 -10.47 -42.79 6.89
N TRP A 2 -10.24 -41.52 7.32
CA TRP A 2 -9.37 -41.13 8.47
C TRP A 2 -9.57 -39.63 8.74
N TYR A 3 -10.84 -39.23 8.93
CA TYR A 3 -11.16 -37.85 9.35
C TYR A 3 -12.48 -37.84 10.14
N ASN A 4 -12.54 -38.58 11.24
CA ASN A 4 -13.64 -38.47 12.24
C ASN A 4 -13.26 -39.24 13.47
N SER A 5 -12.35 -38.69 14.30
CA SER A 5 -12.11 -39.24 15.64
C SER A 5 -11.40 -38.25 16.57
N PHE A 6 -11.76 -36.96 16.55
CA PHE A 6 -11.28 -36.01 17.58
C PHE A 6 -12.36 -35.02 18.06
N TYR A 7 -13.60 -35.48 18.11
CA TYR A 7 -14.65 -34.79 18.86
C TYR A 7 -15.38 -35.84 19.69
N ASN A 8 -14.90 -36.12 20.89
CA ASN A 8 -15.63 -36.57 22.08
C ASN A 8 -14.64 -37.17 23.09
N ASN A 9 -13.94 -36.30 23.83
CA ASN A 9 -13.51 -36.59 25.16
C ASN A 9 -13.72 -35.34 26.03
N THR A 10 -14.98 -35.01 26.24
CA THR A 10 -15.38 -34.18 27.37
C THR A 10 -15.21 -35.06 28.61
N ILE A 11 -14.04 -34.99 29.23
CA ILE A 11 -13.84 -35.57 30.57
C ILE A 11 -14.71 -34.71 31.49
N TYR A 12 -15.83 -35.28 31.91
CA TYR A 12 -16.58 -34.81 33.06
C TYR A 12 -15.65 -34.89 34.29
N ARG A 13 -15.01 -33.74 34.64
CA ARG A 13 -14.44 -33.57 35.97
C ARG A 13 -15.58 -33.23 36.93
N GLU A 14 -15.61 -33.95 38.02
CA GLU A 14 -16.57 -33.79 39.12
C GLU A 14 -16.61 -32.34 39.62
N LYS A 15 -17.79 -31.85 39.93
CA LYS A 15 -18.02 -30.54 40.57
C LYS A 15 -17.27 -30.50 41.90
N GLY A 16 -16.19 -29.72 41.99
CA GLY A 16 -15.49 -29.52 43.26
C GLY A 16 -14.20 -28.73 43.27
N ASP A 17 -13.47 -28.61 42.17
CA ASP A 17 -12.24 -27.82 42.16
C ASP A 17 -12.51 -26.38 41.69
N ILE A 18 -12.47 -25.43 42.65
CA ILE A 18 -12.54 -23.98 42.40
C ILE A 18 -11.26 -23.63 41.61
N MET A 19 -11.38 -23.43 40.27
CA MET A 19 -10.30 -22.83 39.47
C MET A 19 -10.13 -21.35 39.89
N PHE A 20 -8.91 -20.97 40.22
CA PHE A 20 -8.60 -19.56 40.55
C PHE A 20 -8.88 -18.63 39.37
N LYS A 21 -9.14 -17.34 39.68
CA LYS A 21 -9.25 -16.29 38.71
C LYS A 21 -7.92 -15.56 38.55
N VAL A 22 -7.72 -14.94 37.39
CA VAL A 22 -6.49 -14.19 37.09
C VAL A 22 -6.76 -12.71 37.14
N GLU A 23 -6.07 -12.00 38.03
CA GLU A 23 -5.99 -10.55 38.01
C GLU A 23 -5.01 -10.12 36.88
N LYS A 24 -5.54 -9.52 35.83
CA LYS A 24 -4.73 -8.92 34.77
C LYS A 24 -4.09 -7.61 35.23
N ARG A 25 -3.07 -7.13 34.51
CA ARG A 25 -2.37 -5.88 34.80
C ARG A 25 -3.28 -4.65 34.84
N ASN A 26 -4.38 -4.64 34.04
CA ASN A 26 -5.41 -3.59 34.07
C ASN A 26 -6.45 -3.75 35.16
N LYS A 27 -6.17 -4.59 36.17
CA LYS A 27 -7.04 -4.94 37.30
C LYS A 27 -8.31 -5.73 36.92
N ALA A 28 -8.51 -6.09 35.66
CA ALA A 28 -9.62 -6.95 35.27
C ALA A 28 -9.40 -8.39 35.82
N ILE A 29 -10.44 -8.97 36.39
CA ILE A 29 -10.43 -10.35 36.90
C ILE A 29 -11.12 -11.23 35.85
N VAL A 30 -10.39 -12.24 35.34
CA VAL A 30 -10.87 -13.18 34.32
C VAL A 30 -10.65 -14.62 34.77
N ASP A 31 -11.34 -15.56 34.15
CA ASP A 31 -11.14 -16.97 34.39
C ASP A 31 -9.76 -17.45 33.92
N PHE A 32 -9.17 -18.40 34.63
CA PHE A 32 -7.90 -19.00 34.26
C PHE A 32 -8.05 -19.94 33.06
N GLU A 33 -7.16 -19.84 32.08
CA GLU A 33 -7.13 -20.69 30.89
C GLU A 33 -5.70 -21.23 30.68
N ALA A 34 -5.48 -22.52 30.99
CA ALA A 34 -4.17 -23.19 30.84
C ALA A 34 -3.65 -23.17 29.39
N GLU A 35 -4.56 -23.20 28.41
CA GLU A 35 -4.23 -23.17 27.00
C GLU A 35 -3.53 -21.85 26.56
N LYS A 36 -3.87 -20.75 27.22
CA LYS A 36 -3.17 -19.46 26.95
C LYS A 36 -1.70 -19.50 27.37
N ILE A 37 -1.39 -20.22 28.47
CA ILE A 37 0.00 -20.44 28.88
C ILE A 37 0.69 -21.38 27.91
N ALA A 38 0.08 -22.50 27.54
CA ALA A 38 0.65 -23.45 26.59
C ALA A 38 0.97 -22.78 25.25
N ASN A 39 0.07 -21.94 24.72
CA ASN A 39 0.29 -21.20 23.49
C ASN A 39 1.43 -20.17 23.59
N ALA A 40 1.57 -19.50 24.74
CA ALA A 40 2.68 -18.55 24.96
C ALA A 40 4.04 -19.26 25.02
N VAL A 41 4.08 -20.42 25.70
CA VAL A 41 5.28 -21.27 25.77
C VAL A 41 5.64 -21.86 24.41
N ALA A 42 4.67 -22.37 23.66
CA ALA A 42 4.90 -22.88 22.29
C ALA A 42 5.45 -21.83 21.35
N LYS A 43 4.97 -20.58 21.43
CA LYS A 43 5.51 -19.45 20.66
C LYS A 43 6.99 -19.18 21.01
N ALA A 44 7.36 -19.19 22.28
CA ALA A 44 8.75 -19.02 22.68
C ALA A 44 9.63 -20.20 22.21
N MET A 45 9.11 -21.42 22.20
CA MET A 45 9.80 -22.60 21.68
C MET A 45 10.03 -22.52 20.17
N ALA A 46 9.11 -21.95 19.41
CA ALA A 46 9.24 -21.79 17.96
C ALA A 46 10.45 -20.91 17.54
N GLU A 47 10.88 -20.00 18.41
CA GLU A 47 12.05 -19.14 18.19
C GLU A 47 13.38 -19.84 18.58
N SER A 48 13.34 -21.07 19.10
CA SER A 48 14.51 -21.84 19.50
C SER A 48 14.91 -22.87 18.44
N ASP A 49 16.20 -23.20 18.37
CA ASP A 49 16.77 -24.16 17.40
C ASP A 49 16.19 -25.60 17.52
N ARG A 50 15.58 -25.93 18.66
CA ARG A 50 14.98 -27.26 18.90
C ARG A 50 13.50 -27.35 18.55
N GLY A 51 12.89 -26.24 18.10
CA GLY A 51 11.47 -26.19 17.72
C GLY A 51 10.48 -26.40 18.88
N VAL A 52 9.21 -26.55 18.53
CA VAL A 52 8.07 -26.64 19.47
C VAL A 52 7.91 -28.04 20.02
N ASP A 53 7.81 -28.16 21.37
CA ASP A 53 7.38 -29.35 22.09
C ASP A 53 5.98 -29.07 22.70
N GLU A 54 4.94 -29.43 21.95
CA GLU A 54 3.54 -29.22 22.36
C GLU A 54 3.18 -29.94 23.68
N LYS A 55 3.79 -31.10 23.95
CA LYS A 55 3.54 -31.86 25.17
C LYS A 55 4.07 -31.11 26.39
N LEU A 56 5.29 -30.60 26.30
CA LEU A 56 5.89 -29.80 27.37
C LEU A 56 5.13 -28.49 27.57
N ALA A 57 4.75 -27.82 26.50
CA ALA A 57 3.96 -26.56 26.56
C ALA A 57 2.63 -26.78 27.30
N LYS A 58 1.91 -27.87 27.01
CA LYS A 58 0.68 -28.24 27.72
C LYS A 58 0.93 -28.59 29.19
N GLN A 59 2.00 -29.37 29.49
CA GLN A 59 2.37 -29.71 30.85
C GLN A 59 2.64 -28.47 31.71
N ILE A 60 3.31 -27.47 31.20
CA ILE A 60 3.57 -26.19 31.87
C ILE A 60 2.24 -25.44 32.09
N GLY A 61 1.37 -25.38 31.09
CA GLY A 61 0.05 -24.75 31.25
C GLY A 61 -0.85 -25.39 32.27
N GLU A 62 -0.95 -26.72 32.26
CA GLU A 62 -1.75 -27.50 33.21
C GLU A 62 -1.14 -27.53 34.64
N GLY A 63 0.19 -27.57 34.75
CA GLY A 63 0.91 -27.51 36.02
C GLY A 63 0.70 -26.21 36.81
N ALA A 64 0.31 -25.13 36.15
CA ALA A 64 -0.07 -23.89 36.81
C ALA A 64 -1.29 -24.07 37.73
N ILE A 65 -2.21 -24.97 37.36
CA ILE A 65 -3.42 -25.30 38.20
C ILE A 65 -2.98 -25.85 39.55
N ASP A 66 -2.06 -26.80 39.52
CA ASP A 66 -1.57 -27.44 40.74
C ASP A 66 -0.68 -26.50 41.56
N HIS A 67 0.13 -25.67 40.90
CA HIS A 67 1.01 -24.72 41.57
C HIS A 67 0.24 -23.63 42.34
N PHE A 68 -0.87 -23.16 41.80
CA PHE A 68 -1.67 -22.09 42.42
C PHE A 68 -2.91 -22.60 43.14
N LYS A 69 -2.98 -23.91 43.38
CA LYS A 69 -4.09 -24.55 44.10
C LYS A 69 -4.33 -23.90 45.46
N GLY A 70 -5.59 -23.56 45.74
CA GLY A 70 -6.02 -22.94 47.01
C GLY A 70 -5.95 -21.40 47.02
N ARG A 71 -5.53 -20.72 45.91
CA ARG A 71 -5.69 -19.28 45.75
C ARG A 71 -7.00 -18.98 45.01
N GLU A 72 -7.73 -17.96 45.44
CA GLU A 72 -8.96 -17.51 44.73
C GLU A 72 -8.62 -16.62 43.52
N ILE A 73 -7.64 -15.73 43.68
CA ILE A 73 -7.17 -14.83 42.66
C ILE A 73 -5.64 -14.90 42.60
N VAL A 74 -5.08 -15.02 41.39
CA VAL A 74 -3.65 -15.07 41.14
C VAL A 74 -3.29 -13.90 40.19
N ASN A 75 -2.23 -13.18 40.53
CA ASN A 75 -1.74 -12.11 39.66
C ASN A 75 -1.09 -12.71 38.40
N ILE A 76 -1.27 -12.04 37.24
CA ILE A 76 -0.70 -12.48 35.97
C ILE A 76 0.84 -12.56 36.03
N GLU A 77 1.50 -11.71 36.82
CA GLU A 77 2.96 -11.74 36.98
C GLU A 77 3.41 -13.01 37.71
N ASP A 78 2.70 -13.45 38.76
CA ASP A 78 3.00 -14.70 39.45
C ASP A 78 2.92 -15.92 38.51
N ILE A 79 1.95 -15.91 37.58
CA ILE A 79 1.83 -16.94 36.53
C ILE A 79 3.03 -16.90 35.57
N GLN A 80 3.49 -15.74 35.21
CA GLN A 80 4.65 -15.61 34.32
C GLN A 80 5.95 -16.06 35.01
N ASP A 81 6.14 -15.70 36.27
CA ASP A 81 7.27 -16.16 37.06
C ASP A 81 7.29 -17.70 37.21
N TYR A 82 6.13 -18.31 37.41
CA TYR A 82 5.98 -19.77 37.40
C TYR A 82 6.42 -20.35 36.03
N VAL A 83 5.96 -19.80 34.92
CA VAL A 83 6.34 -20.26 33.56
C VAL A 83 7.84 -20.14 33.31
N GLU A 84 8.46 -19.05 33.73
CA GLU A 84 9.91 -18.85 33.63
C GLU A 84 10.68 -19.93 34.42
N ILE A 85 10.25 -20.23 35.65
CA ILE A 85 10.88 -21.25 36.49
C ILE A 85 10.77 -22.64 35.85
N GLU A 86 9.59 -22.99 35.33
CA GLU A 86 9.39 -24.29 34.68
C GLU A 86 10.17 -24.43 33.37
N LEU A 87 10.27 -23.36 32.58
CA LEU A 87 11.11 -23.30 31.37
C LEU A 87 12.60 -23.38 31.73
N MET A 88 13.04 -22.71 32.80
CA MET A 88 14.45 -22.81 33.27
C MET A 88 14.84 -24.22 33.66
N LYS A 89 13.91 -25.00 34.24
CA LYS A 89 14.13 -26.40 34.59
C LYS A 89 14.17 -27.33 33.38
N SER A 90 13.36 -27.07 32.37
CA SER A 90 13.13 -27.98 31.24
C SER A 90 13.83 -27.57 29.94
N ARG A 91 13.85 -26.30 29.61
CA ARG A 91 14.37 -25.71 28.38
C ARG A 91 15.00 -24.33 28.66
N PRO A 92 16.22 -24.27 29.29
CA PRO A 92 16.83 -22.99 29.68
C PRO A 92 17.03 -22.01 28.52
N GLU A 93 17.28 -22.51 27.30
CA GLU A 93 17.39 -21.69 26.08
C GLU A 93 16.05 -20.99 25.71
N VAL A 94 14.92 -21.70 25.92
CA VAL A 94 13.58 -21.13 25.71
C VAL A 94 13.21 -20.18 26.84
N ALA A 95 13.59 -20.51 28.08
CA ALA A 95 13.38 -19.60 29.22
C ALA A 95 14.04 -18.24 28.99
N LYS A 96 15.27 -18.22 28.47
CA LYS A 96 15.96 -16.98 28.14
C LYS A 96 15.22 -16.15 27.10
N LEU A 97 14.70 -16.80 26.05
CA LEU A 97 13.88 -16.11 25.01
C LEU A 97 12.58 -15.57 25.62
N TYR A 98 11.92 -16.34 26.46
CA TYR A 98 10.66 -15.97 27.12
C TYR A 98 10.86 -14.78 28.08
N ILE A 99 11.92 -14.77 28.90
CA ILE A 99 12.28 -13.68 29.83
C ILE A 99 12.60 -12.40 29.03
N LEU A 100 13.46 -12.48 28.01
CA LEU A 100 13.79 -11.33 27.17
C LEU A 100 12.56 -10.74 26.48
N TYR A 101 11.68 -11.59 25.98
CA TYR A 101 10.42 -11.17 25.37
C TYR A 101 9.48 -10.49 26.39
N ARG A 102 9.38 -11.03 27.61
CA ARG A 102 8.58 -10.45 28.71
C ARG A 102 9.14 -9.08 29.14
N GLU A 103 10.46 -8.96 29.32
CA GLU A 103 11.15 -7.73 29.68
C GLU A 103 10.93 -6.65 28.61
N GLU A 104 11.12 -7.01 27.36
CA GLU A 104 10.86 -6.12 26.21
C GLU A 104 9.40 -5.63 26.19
N ARG A 105 8.42 -6.52 26.41
CA ARG A 105 6.99 -6.15 26.50
C ARG A 105 6.70 -5.23 27.67
N THR A 106 7.37 -5.41 28.80
CA THR A 106 7.20 -4.56 29.97
C THR A 106 7.74 -3.18 29.69
N ARG A 107 8.95 -3.10 29.13
CA ARG A 107 9.58 -1.84 28.75
C ARG A 107 8.77 -1.08 27.70
N LEU A 108 8.28 -1.73 26.64
CA LEU A 108 7.42 -1.11 25.62
C LEU A 108 6.10 -0.56 26.18
N ARG A 109 5.58 -1.17 27.26
CA ARG A 109 4.39 -0.65 27.98
C ARG A 109 4.70 0.54 28.86
N GLU A 110 5.84 0.52 29.54
CA GLU A 110 6.31 1.64 30.37
C GLU A 110 6.64 2.87 29.50
N GLU A 111 7.12 2.64 28.27
CA GLU A 111 7.39 3.68 27.27
C GLU A 111 6.13 4.23 26.58
N GLY A 112 4.93 3.71 26.85
CA GLY A 112 3.63 4.25 26.44
C GLY A 112 3.02 3.71 25.14
N TRP A 113 3.69 2.78 24.42
CA TRP A 113 3.11 2.12 23.23
C TRP A 113 2.58 0.73 23.55
N GLN A 114 1.27 0.63 23.77
CA GLN A 114 0.59 -0.66 23.79
C GLN A 114 0.38 -1.14 22.35
N MET A 115 1.02 -2.23 21.96
CA MET A 115 0.97 -2.80 20.61
C MET A 115 0.23 -4.13 20.60
N THR A 116 -0.63 -4.32 19.59
CA THR A 116 -1.15 -5.63 19.20
C THR A 116 -0.02 -6.52 18.68
N ASP A 117 -0.26 -7.83 18.50
CA ASP A 117 0.75 -8.74 17.95
C ASP A 117 1.20 -8.31 16.53
N LEU A 118 0.25 -7.91 15.66
CA LEU A 118 0.57 -7.38 14.33
C LEU A 118 1.41 -6.10 14.38
N GLN A 119 1.05 -5.15 15.23
CA GLN A 119 1.80 -3.89 15.38
C GLN A 119 3.23 -4.16 15.86
N ARG A 120 3.39 -5.09 16.79
CA ARG A 120 4.72 -5.52 17.28
C ARG A 120 5.54 -6.18 16.21
N ASP A 121 4.96 -7.07 15.42
CA ASP A 121 5.63 -7.70 14.28
C ASP A 121 6.08 -6.66 13.25
N ILE A 122 5.24 -5.68 12.93
CA ILE A 122 5.59 -4.58 12.05
C ILE A 122 6.76 -3.77 12.64
N TYR A 123 6.68 -3.38 13.91
CA TYR A 123 7.74 -2.63 14.57
C TYR A 123 9.06 -3.39 14.56
N GLN A 124 9.07 -4.63 15.06
CA GLN A 124 10.28 -5.43 15.23
C GLN A 124 10.91 -5.88 13.93
N LYS A 125 10.11 -6.29 12.92
CA LYS A 125 10.61 -6.90 11.69
C LYS A 125 10.89 -5.89 10.58
N LYS A 126 10.17 -4.74 10.58
CA LYS A 126 10.33 -3.74 9.52
C LYS A 126 11.12 -2.51 9.93
N TYR A 127 11.01 -2.04 11.17
CA TYR A 127 11.46 -0.69 11.54
C TYR A 127 12.53 -0.67 12.63
N ARG A 128 12.48 -1.58 13.59
CA ARG A 128 13.44 -1.68 14.67
C ARG A 128 14.79 -2.15 14.15
N PHE A 129 15.88 -1.44 14.50
CA PHE A 129 17.21 -1.86 14.20
C PHE A 129 17.80 -2.67 15.38
N GLN A 130 18.37 -3.83 15.10
CA GLN A 130 19.16 -4.75 15.94
C GLN A 130 19.16 -4.44 17.45
N GLY A 131 18.03 -4.70 18.13
CA GLY A 131 18.00 -4.60 19.59
C GLY A 131 17.90 -3.19 20.17
N GLU A 132 17.78 -2.12 19.32
CA GLU A 132 17.56 -0.76 19.84
C GLU A 132 16.33 -0.70 20.74
N SER A 133 16.39 0.11 21.79
CA SER A 133 15.23 0.42 22.62
C SER A 133 14.22 1.26 21.87
N PHE A 134 13.01 1.38 22.40
CA PHE A 134 11.99 2.25 21.80
C PHE A 134 12.43 3.73 21.83
N ASP A 135 13.07 4.17 22.89
CA ASP A 135 13.57 5.53 23.00
C ASP A 135 14.74 5.82 22.06
N GLU A 136 15.68 4.86 21.91
CA GLU A 136 16.75 4.92 20.90
C GLU A 136 16.19 4.93 19.46
N PHE A 137 15.13 4.13 19.19
CA PHE A 137 14.41 4.20 17.93
C PHE A 137 13.82 5.59 17.69
N LEU A 138 13.14 6.17 18.68
CA LEU A 138 12.58 7.51 18.57
C LEU A 138 13.66 8.57 18.34
N ASP A 139 14.79 8.50 19.05
CA ASP A 139 15.93 9.39 18.87
C ASP A 139 16.54 9.29 17.47
N ARG A 140 16.77 8.07 17.00
CA ARG A 140 17.27 7.81 15.64
C ARG A 140 16.34 8.38 14.58
N VAL A 141 15.04 8.08 14.68
CA VAL A 141 14.04 8.50 13.69
C VAL A 141 13.79 10.00 13.73
N SER A 142 13.75 10.62 14.91
CA SER A 142 13.57 12.08 15.04
C SER A 142 14.84 12.87 14.70
N GLY A 143 16.04 12.23 14.75
CA GLY A 143 17.32 12.91 14.54
C GLY A 143 17.61 13.96 15.59
N GLY A 144 17.13 13.76 16.82
CA GLY A 144 17.27 14.72 17.92
C GLY A 144 16.27 15.88 17.90
N ASN A 145 15.31 15.89 16.96
CA ASN A 145 14.22 16.85 16.91
C ASN A 145 13.17 16.50 17.97
N ASN A 146 13.18 17.20 19.11
CA ASN A 146 12.29 16.91 20.24
C ASN A 146 10.79 17.06 19.94
N PRO A 147 10.30 18.10 19.24
CA PRO A 147 8.92 18.17 18.77
C PRO A 147 8.50 16.94 17.97
N ILE A 148 9.31 16.49 17.02
CA ILE A 148 9.05 15.32 16.20
C ILE A 148 9.12 14.03 17.04
N LYS A 149 10.13 13.87 17.91
CA LYS A 149 10.22 12.74 18.85
C LYS A 149 8.92 12.59 19.66
N LYS A 150 8.44 13.69 20.21
CA LYS A 150 7.19 13.72 20.98
C LYS A 150 5.98 13.38 20.09
N ALA A 151 5.89 13.98 18.91
CA ALA A 151 4.78 13.75 17.98
C ALA A 151 4.70 12.27 17.53
N ILE A 152 5.84 11.63 17.28
CA ILE A 152 5.90 10.18 16.98
C ILE A 152 5.45 9.37 18.20
N LYS A 153 5.97 9.68 19.40
CA LYS A 153 5.59 9.01 20.65
C LYS A 153 4.09 9.11 20.92
N ASP A 154 3.50 10.28 20.66
CA ASP A 154 2.08 10.58 20.86
C ASP A 154 1.21 10.11 19.67
N ARG A 155 1.77 9.40 18.67
CA ARG A 155 1.10 8.91 17.45
C ARG A 155 0.49 10.00 16.57
N ARG A 156 0.90 11.25 16.73
CA ARG A 156 0.41 12.43 15.98
C ARG A 156 1.04 12.56 14.60
N PHE A 157 2.25 12.02 14.44
CA PHE A 157 3.05 12.15 13.23
C PHE A 157 3.88 10.89 13.00
N MET A 158 3.92 10.40 11.76
CA MET A 158 4.74 9.25 11.41
C MET A 158 5.53 9.51 10.14
N PRO A 159 6.87 9.42 10.20
CA PRO A 159 7.69 9.33 9.01
C PRO A 159 7.39 8.07 8.22
N ALA A 160 7.58 8.12 6.91
CA ALA A 160 7.36 6.97 6.05
C ALA A 160 8.35 5.83 6.32
N GLY A 161 8.00 4.64 5.85
CA GLY A 161 8.69 3.41 6.22
C GLY A 161 10.18 3.40 5.93
N ARG A 162 10.68 4.15 4.95
CA ARG A 162 12.13 4.22 4.66
C ARG A 162 12.88 5.03 5.71
N ILE A 163 12.29 6.12 6.16
CA ILE A 163 12.88 6.94 7.23
C ILE A 163 12.89 6.14 8.54
N LEU A 164 11.74 5.51 8.89
CA LEU A 164 11.65 4.65 10.08
C LEU A 164 12.69 3.52 10.09
N ALA A 165 12.87 2.86 8.95
CA ALA A 165 13.78 1.71 8.84
C ALA A 165 15.24 2.09 8.65
N GLY A 166 15.54 3.28 8.10
CA GLY A 166 16.86 3.59 7.54
C GLY A 166 17.61 4.76 8.17
N ARG A 167 16.91 5.78 8.70
CA ARG A 167 17.62 6.98 9.19
C ARG A 167 18.72 6.64 10.19
N GLY A 168 19.92 7.18 9.95
CA GLY A 168 21.10 6.98 10.80
C GLY A 168 21.87 5.67 10.60
N LEU A 169 21.38 4.74 9.74
CA LEU A 169 22.07 3.46 9.51
C LEU A 169 23.21 3.55 8.48
N ASP A 170 23.26 4.60 7.70
CA ASP A 170 24.40 4.96 6.84
C ASP A 170 25.71 5.08 7.63
N LYS A 171 25.64 5.68 8.83
CA LYS A 171 26.76 5.80 9.77
C LYS A 171 27.31 4.43 10.21
N LEU A 172 26.54 3.37 10.05
CA LEU A 172 26.93 1.98 10.29
C LEU A 172 27.36 1.25 9.01
N GLY A 173 27.63 2.00 7.93
CA GLY A 173 28.09 1.47 6.64
C GLY A 173 27.01 0.82 5.78
N ARG A 174 25.72 0.99 6.10
CA ARG A 174 24.63 0.44 5.27
C ARG A 174 24.34 1.33 4.08
N LYS A 175 24.18 0.70 2.90
CA LYS A 175 23.73 1.37 1.67
C LYS A 175 22.20 1.39 1.67
N ILE A 176 21.64 2.55 1.94
CA ILE A 176 20.20 2.80 2.06
C ILE A 176 19.86 4.15 1.47
N THR A 177 18.59 4.36 1.13
CA THR A 177 18.01 5.68 0.87
C THR A 177 16.91 5.97 1.88
N LEU A 178 16.69 7.24 2.19
CA LEU A 178 15.56 7.72 3.00
C LEU A 178 14.34 8.08 2.13
N SER A 179 14.52 8.16 0.80
CA SER A 179 13.39 8.32 -0.13
C SER A 179 12.64 7.02 -0.33
N ASN A 180 11.32 7.09 -0.26
CA ASN A 180 10.46 5.94 -0.49
C ASN A 180 10.41 5.53 -1.96
N CYS A 181 10.29 6.53 -2.84
CA CYS A 181 10.00 6.34 -4.25
C CYS A 181 10.84 7.25 -5.13
N TYR A 182 10.99 6.81 -6.37
CA TYR A 182 11.71 7.48 -7.45
C TYR A 182 10.92 7.34 -8.74
N VAL A 183 11.15 8.25 -9.68
CA VAL A 183 10.74 8.10 -11.08
C VAL A 183 11.98 8.17 -11.96
N LEU A 184 12.15 7.21 -12.87
CA LEU A 184 13.21 7.25 -13.87
C LEU A 184 12.74 8.00 -15.12
N PRO A 185 13.67 8.45 -16.00
CA PRO A 185 13.30 9.03 -17.29
C PRO A 185 12.39 8.11 -18.10
N LYS A 186 11.53 8.69 -18.93
CA LYS A 186 10.81 7.93 -19.96
C LYS A 186 11.83 7.11 -20.77
N VAL A 187 11.53 5.83 -21.00
CA VAL A 187 12.48 4.90 -21.64
C VAL A 187 12.67 5.30 -23.10
N GLU A 188 13.88 5.74 -23.46
CA GLU A 188 14.20 6.09 -24.84
C GLU A 188 14.30 4.84 -25.73
N ASP A 189 13.92 5.01 -27.00
CA ASP A 189 13.76 3.95 -27.99
C ASP A 189 15.09 3.46 -28.59
N ASN A 190 16.00 3.02 -27.71
CA ASN A 190 17.27 2.41 -28.08
C ASN A 190 17.70 1.37 -27.04
N ILE A 191 18.48 0.37 -27.46
CA ILE A 191 18.84 -0.76 -26.64
C ILE A 191 19.69 -0.38 -25.43
N GLU A 192 20.58 0.60 -25.59
CA GLU A 192 21.47 1.07 -24.53
C GLU A 192 20.64 1.67 -23.40
N HIS A 193 19.69 2.57 -23.70
CA HIS A 193 18.85 3.21 -22.69
C HIS A 193 17.89 2.20 -22.02
N ILE A 194 17.35 1.23 -22.77
CA ILE A 194 16.50 0.17 -22.21
C ILE A 194 17.27 -0.61 -21.12
N PHE A 195 18.52 -1.03 -21.42
CA PHE A 195 19.33 -1.80 -20.46
C PHE A 195 19.94 -0.92 -19.36
N ASP A 196 20.28 0.35 -19.65
CA ASP A 196 20.65 1.31 -18.61
C ASP A 196 19.49 1.57 -17.65
N THR A 197 18.25 1.65 -18.15
CA THR A 197 17.05 1.73 -17.29
C THR A 197 16.94 0.49 -16.40
N ALA A 198 17.11 -0.72 -16.91
CA ALA A 198 17.11 -1.94 -16.11
C ALA A 198 18.22 -1.95 -15.03
N LYS A 199 19.41 -1.45 -15.35
CA LYS A 199 20.52 -1.25 -14.39
C LYS A 199 20.14 -0.22 -13.30
N HIS A 200 19.53 0.90 -13.67
CA HIS A 200 19.08 1.95 -12.75
C HIS A 200 17.96 1.44 -11.82
N LEU A 201 17.02 0.65 -12.34
CA LEU A 201 16.01 -0.07 -11.53
C LEU A 201 16.69 -0.94 -10.47
N ALA A 202 17.58 -1.84 -10.88
CA ALA A 202 18.29 -2.74 -9.99
C ALA A 202 19.07 -1.96 -8.90
N ARG A 203 19.74 -0.87 -9.29
CA ARG A 203 20.48 -0.01 -8.38
C ARG A 203 19.58 0.65 -7.35
N THR A 204 18.45 1.24 -7.78
CA THR A 204 17.50 1.92 -6.90
C THR A 204 16.84 0.93 -5.93
N TYR A 205 16.44 -0.25 -6.39
CA TYR A 205 15.89 -1.31 -5.52
C TYR A 205 16.89 -1.79 -4.48
N SER A 206 18.17 -1.89 -4.84
CA SER A 206 19.22 -2.33 -3.90
C SER A 206 19.41 -1.38 -2.71
N TYR A 207 19.00 -0.11 -2.82
CA TYR A 207 18.96 0.86 -1.72
C TYR A 207 17.58 0.94 -1.05
N GLY A 208 16.59 0.26 -1.62
CA GLY A 208 15.25 0.12 -1.07
C GLY A 208 14.21 1.09 -1.61
N GLY A 209 14.51 1.89 -2.65
CA GLY A 209 13.53 2.76 -3.32
C GLY A 209 12.56 1.96 -4.19
N GLY A 210 11.29 2.38 -4.27
CA GLY A 210 10.35 1.98 -5.32
C GLY A 210 10.54 2.85 -6.57
N VAL A 211 10.14 2.38 -7.75
CA VAL A 211 10.37 3.11 -9.01
C VAL A 211 9.12 3.18 -9.88
N GLY A 212 8.88 4.35 -10.48
CA GLY A 212 7.95 4.56 -11.57
C GLY A 212 8.68 4.71 -12.91
N LEU A 213 8.07 4.20 -13.98
CA LEU A 213 8.67 4.15 -15.31
C LEU A 213 7.60 4.30 -16.39
N ASN A 214 7.74 5.29 -17.26
CA ASN A 214 6.91 5.48 -18.44
C ASN A 214 7.63 4.87 -19.66
N ILE A 215 6.93 4.00 -20.42
CA ILE A 215 7.45 3.28 -21.57
C ILE A 215 6.91 3.78 -22.91
N SER A 216 6.19 4.90 -22.92
CA SER A 216 5.50 5.44 -24.12
C SER A 216 6.41 5.89 -25.24
N LYS A 217 7.71 6.10 -24.99
CA LYS A 217 8.67 6.45 -26.05
C LYS A 217 9.24 5.23 -26.79
N LEU A 218 9.00 4.00 -26.31
CA LEU A 218 9.41 2.79 -27.02
C LEU A 218 8.52 2.59 -28.23
N ARG A 219 9.14 2.32 -29.40
CA ARG A 219 8.40 2.08 -30.65
C ARG A 219 7.44 0.89 -30.54
N PRO A 220 6.28 0.96 -31.22
CA PRO A 220 5.29 -0.09 -31.16
C PRO A 220 5.72 -1.34 -31.92
N LYS A 221 5.05 -2.44 -31.61
CA LYS A 221 5.21 -3.75 -32.24
C LYS A 221 5.12 -3.68 -33.76
N GLY A 222 6.07 -4.32 -34.44
CA GLY A 222 6.15 -4.33 -35.90
C GLY A 222 6.86 -3.13 -36.52
N ALA A 223 7.15 -2.07 -35.77
CA ALA A 223 7.94 -0.94 -36.24
C ALA A 223 9.36 -1.37 -36.68
N ARG A 224 9.91 -0.71 -37.68
CA ARG A 224 11.22 -1.07 -38.26
C ARG A 224 12.38 -0.80 -37.33
N VAL A 225 13.35 -1.71 -37.33
CA VAL A 225 14.64 -1.59 -36.66
C VAL A 225 15.79 -1.81 -37.65
N ASN A 226 16.94 -1.16 -37.40
CA ASN A 226 18.12 -1.24 -38.28
C ASN A 226 19.09 -2.35 -37.83
N ASN A 227 18.55 -3.51 -37.44
CA ASN A 227 19.35 -4.67 -37.04
C ASN A 227 18.84 -5.96 -37.69
N ALA A 228 19.41 -7.12 -37.32
CA ALA A 228 19.07 -8.40 -37.90
C ALA A 228 17.59 -8.83 -37.74
N ALA A 229 16.88 -8.24 -36.77
CA ALA A 229 15.46 -8.55 -36.53
C ALA A 229 14.50 -7.87 -37.51
N VAL A 230 14.93 -6.80 -38.19
CA VAL A 230 14.14 -6.00 -39.14
C VAL A 230 12.96 -5.25 -38.49
N THR A 231 12.21 -5.88 -37.59
CA THR A 231 11.09 -5.28 -36.84
C THR A 231 11.22 -5.58 -35.34
N THR A 232 10.62 -4.71 -34.49
CA THR A 232 10.60 -4.88 -33.04
C THR A 232 9.43 -5.73 -32.56
N THR A 233 9.60 -6.36 -31.40
CA THR A 233 8.52 -7.03 -30.65
C THR A 233 7.58 -6.05 -29.93
N GLY A 234 7.93 -4.75 -29.89
CA GLY A 234 7.12 -3.69 -29.31
C GLY A 234 7.46 -3.34 -27.87
N SER A 235 6.85 -2.25 -27.40
CA SER A 235 7.05 -1.69 -26.07
C SER A 235 6.67 -2.65 -24.94
N VAL A 236 5.58 -3.38 -25.10
CA VAL A 236 5.02 -4.30 -24.08
C VAL A 236 5.96 -5.46 -23.80
N SER A 237 6.74 -5.94 -24.77
CA SER A 237 7.70 -7.02 -24.57
C SER A 237 8.85 -6.65 -23.62
N PHE A 238 9.24 -5.38 -23.53
CA PHE A 238 10.26 -4.92 -22.59
C PHE A 238 9.77 -4.81 -21.14
N MET A 239 8.45 -4.85 -20.92
CA MET A 239 7.89 -4.90 -19.56
C MET A 239 8.35 -6.17 -18.81
N ASP A 240 8.56 -7.28 -19.51
CA ASP A 240 9.07 -8.53 -18.93
C ASP A 240 10.47 -8.34 -18.33
N LEU A 241 11.36 -7.62 -19.03
CA LEU A 241 12.68 -7.26 -18.51
C LEU A 241 12.59 -6.46 -17.22
N PHE A 242 11.78 -5.41 -17.20
CA PHE A 242 11.65 -4.53 -16.03
C PHE A 242 10.98 -5.24 -14.85
N SER A 243 9.95 -6.04 -15.12
CA SER A 243 9.29 -6.88 -14.13
C SER A 243 10.23 -7.92 -13.53
N LEU A 244 11.04 -8.60 -14.38
CA LEU A 244 12.04 -9.58 -13.93
C LEU A 244 13.07 -8.93 -12.98
N VAL A 245 13.64 -7.79 -13.36
CA VAL A 245 14.60 -7.05 -12.52
C VAL A 245 13.97 -6.71 -11.16
N THR A 246 12.71 -6.28 -11.16
CA THR A 246 11.97 -5.95 -9.92
C THR A 246 11.79 -7.17 -9.02
N GLY A 247 11.51 -8.33 -9.60
CA GLY A 247 11.36 -9.59 -8.85
C GLY A 247 12.67 -10.14 -8.30
N LEU A 248 13.79 -9.94 -9.01
CA LEU A 248 15.12 -10.45 -8.62
C LEU A 248 15.79 -9.60 -7.54
N ILE A 249 15.63 -8.26 -7.61
CA ILE A 249 16.31 -7.35 -6.70
C ILE A 249 15.34 -6.98 -5.56
N GLY A 250 15.36 -7.80 -4.53
CA GLY A 250 14.59 -7.56 -3.31
C GLY A 250 15.50 -7.44 -2.08
N MET A 251 15.07 -6.69 -1.07
CA MET A 251 15.61 -6.79 0.28
C MET A 251 14.89 -7.92 1.02
N LYS A 252 15.58 -8.54 2.02
CA LYS A 252 15.04 -9.65 2.83
C LYS A 252 13.60 -9.31 3.31
N GLY A 253 12.60 -10.03 2.79
CA GLY A 253 11.18 -9.80 3.08
C GLY A 253 10.50 -8.62 2.35
N ARG A 254 11.16 -7.95 1.38
CA ARG A 254 10.58 -6.90 0.53
C ARG A 254 11.07 -7.04 -0.89
N ARG A 255 10.15 -7.23 -1.83
CA ARG A 255 10.39 -7.17 -3.28
C ARG A 255 10.53 -5.69 -3.70
N GLY A 256 11.16 -5.44 -4.86
CA GLY A 256 11.09 -4.15 -5.52
C GLY A 256 9.63 -3.77 -5.77
N ALA A 257 9.35 -2.48 -5.92
CA ALA A 257 8.04 -1.98 -6.30
C ALA A 257 8.19 -1.17 -7.59
N LEU A 258 7.43 -1.53 -8.63
CA LEU A 258 7.46 -0.90 -9.95
C LEU A 258 6.07 -0.45 -10.36
N MET A 259 5.96 0.77 -10.91
CA MET A 259 4.85 1.22 -11.73
C MET A 259 5.32 1.32 -13.18
N LEU A 260 4.58 0.69 -14.08
CA LEU A 260 4.72 0.90 -15.52
C LEU A 260 3.51 1.68 -16.02
N ASN A 261 3.74 2.77 -16.73
CA ASN A 261 2.65 3.52 -17.34
C ASN A 261 2.89 3.78 -18.82
N MET A 262 1.79 3.88 -19.58
CA MET A 262 1.76 4.12 -21.00
C MET A 262 0.71 5.16 -21.34
N ASP A 263 1.03 6.04 -22.29
CA ASP A 263 0.12 7.07 -22.77
C ASP A 263 -0.97 6.44 -23.65
N ILE A 264 -2.20 6.92 -23.50
CA ILE A 264 -3.40 6.35 -24.15
C ILE A 264 -3.32 6.37 -25.68
N ASN A 265 -2.56 7.29 -26.26
CA ASN A 265 -2.39 7.43 -27.72
C ASN A 265 -1.32 6.51 -28.31
N HIS A 266 -0.64 5.67 -27.50
CA HIS A 266 0.40 4.77 -28.00
C HIS A 266 -0.20 3.61 -28.80
N PRO A 267 0.35 3.21 -29.99
CA PRO A 267 -0.21 2.13 -30.81
C PRO A 267 -0.26 0.75 -30.13
N ASP A 268 0.61 0.47 -29.14
CA ASP A 268 0.59 -0.78 -28.35
C ASP A 268 -0.32 -0.70 -27.12
N ILE A 269 -1.15 0.32 -26.96
CA ILE A 269 -1.95 0.53 -25.74
C ILE A 269 -2.92 -0.61 -25.45
N GLU A 270 -3.48 -1.25 -26.47
CA GLU A 270 -4.40 -2.38 -26.30
C GLU A 270 -3.65 -3.61 -25.75
N ASP A 271 -2.44 -3.91 -26.27
CA ASP A 271 -1.59 -4.97 -25.75
C ASP A 271 -1.13 -4.67 -24.31
N PHE A 272 -0.86 -3.40 -23.99
CA PHE A 272 -0.54 -2.95 -22.62
C PHE A 272 -1.69 -3.18 -21.64
N ILE A 273 -2.91 -2.82 -22.02
CA ILE A 273 -4.11 -3.01 -21.19
C ILE A 273 -4.34 -4.49 -20.92
N ASP A 274 -4.14 -5.34 -21.91
CA ASP A 274 -4.40 -6.77 -21.83
C ASP A 274 -3.27 -7.59 -21.15
N VAL A 275 -2.10 -7.00 -20.92
CA VAL A 275 -0.90 -7.74 -20.48
C VAL A 275 -1.09 -8.52 -19.18
N LYS A 276 -1.96 -8.04 -18.28
CA LYS A 276 -2.28 -8.68 -16.99
C LYS A 276 -3.29 -9.82 -17.09
N ASN A 277 -3.92 -10.04 -18.24
CA ASN A 277 -4.81 -11.17 -18.46
C ASN A 277 -4.03 -12.52 -18.43
N ASP A 278 -2.73 -12.49 -18.70
CA ASP A 278 -1.83 -13.61 -18.44
C ASP A 278 -1.24 -13.47 -17.03
N LEU A 279 -1.74 -14.28 -16.08
CA LEU A 279 -1.32 -14.26 -14.67
C LEU A 279 0.17 -14.62 -14.45
N ASN A 280 0.87 -15.12 -15.47
CA ASN A 280 2.30 -15.44 -15.39
C ASN A 280 3.18 -14.26 -15.84
N LYS A 281 2.59 -13.21 -16.43
CA LYS A 281 3.33 -12.04 -16.94
C LYS A 281 3.26 -10.87 -15.98
N ILE A 282 4.31 -10.07 -16.00
CA ILE A 282 4.42 -8.78 -15.29
C ILE A 282 3.97 -8.84 -13.81
N ASN A 283 4.37 -9.91 -13.11
CA ASN A 283 3.93 -10.17 -11.72
C ASN A 283 4.52 -9.18 -10.69
N TYR A 284 5.56 -8.43 -11.05
CA TYR A 284 6.29 -7.56 -10.14
C TYR A 284 6.15 -6.07 -10.47
N ALA A 285 5.18 -5.70 -11.29
CA ALA A 285 4.85 -4.32 -11.59
C ALA A 285 3.35 -4.06 -11.49
N ASN A 286 2.97 -2.88 -11.04
CA ASN A 286 1.64 -2.31 -11.26
C ASN A 286 1.63 -1.62 -12.63
N ILE A 287 0.47 -1.52 -13.26
CA ILE A 287 0.30 -0.83 -14.54
C ILE A 287 -0.79 0.25 -14.45
N SER A 288 -0.57 1.38 -15.14
CA SER A 288 -1.57 2.45 -15.25
C SER A 288 -1.53 3.06 -16.64
N VAL A 289 -2.69 3.49 -17.12
CA VAL A 289 -2.84 4.21 -18.39
C VAL A 289 -2.86 5.71 -18.13
N ASN A 290 -2.03 6.47 -18.85
CA ASN A 290 -2.06 7.92 -18.87
C ASN A 290 -3.15 8.39 -19.83
N ILE A 291 -4.22 8.97 -19.30
CA ILE A 291 -5.38 9.43 -20.07
C ILE A 291 -5.35 10.95 -20.18
N THR A 292 -5.63 11.46 -21.40
CA THR A 292 -5.77 12.89 -21.69
C THR A 292 -7.23 13.34 -21.70
N ASP A 293 -7.47 14.63 -21.54
CA ASP A 293 -8.80 15.23 -21.63
C ASP A 293 -9.42 15.02 -23.01
N ASP A 294 -8.63 15.15 -24.08
CA ASP A 294 -9.07 14.88 -25.45
C ASP A 294 -9.60 13.44 -25.63
N PHE A 295 -8.97 12.47 -24.99
CA PHE A 295 -9.46 11.10 -25.03
C PHE A 295 -10.81 10.97 -24.33
N ILE A 296 -10.98 11.54 -23.12
CA ILE A 296 -12.24 11.49 -22.38
C ILE A 296 -13.36 12.22 -23.16
N GLU A 297 -13.05 13.36 -23.79
CA GLU A 297 -14.03 14.04 -24.65
C GLU A 297 -14.43 13.17 -25.86
N ALA A 298 -13.48 12.49 -26.49
CA ALA A 298 -13.78 11.52 -27.56
C ALA A 298 -14.62 10.34 -27.05
N VAL A 299 -14.40 9.86 -25.84
CA VAL A 299 -15.24 8.83 -25.18
C VAL A 299 -16.66 9.32 -24.98
N LYS A 300 -16.85 10.54 -24.46
CA LYS A 300 -18.17 11.14 -24.21
C LYS A 300 -18.97 11.35 -25.50
N ASN A 301 -18.29 11.76 -26.55
CA ASN A 301 -18.91 12.05 -27.85
C ASN A 301 -19.06 10.83 -28.76
N ASP A 302 -18.55 9.65 -28.35
CA ASP A 302 -18.46 8.42 -29.15
C ASP A 302 -17.67 8.60 -30.46
N ASP A 303 -16.60 9.40 -30.37
CA ASP A 303 -15.75 9.76 -31.50
C ASP A 303 -14.63 8.73 -31.72
N VAL A 304 -13.92 8.91 -32.84
CA VAL A 304 -12.68 8.21 -33.18
C VAL A 304 -11.52 8.87 -32.44
N PHE A 305 -10.57 8.06 -31.97
CA PHE A 305 -9.33 8.51 -31.35
C PHE A 305 -8.14 7.95 -32.10
N HIS A 306 -7.07 8.74 -32.24
CA HIS A 306 -5.87 8.38 -32.97
C HIS A 306 -4.79 7.82 -32.05
N LEU A 307 -4.36 6.60 -32.32
CA LEU A 307 -3.14 6.02 -31.75
C LEU A 307 -1.99 6.39 -32.67
N HIS A 308 -1.06 7.21 -32.18
CA HIS A 308 -0.04 7.82 -33.00
C HIS A 308 1.35 7.63 -32.42
N PHE A 309 2.31 7.25 -33.27
CA PHE A 309 3.72 7.17 -32.89
C PHE A 309 4.63 7.52 -34.07
N LYS A 310 5.63 8.35 -33.83
CA LYS A 310 6.67 8.65 -34.77
C LYS A 310 7.99 8.05 -34.36
N VAL A 311 8.54 7.15 -35.17
CA VAL A 311 9.85 6.52 -34.94
C VAL A 311 10.92 7.53 -35.29
N GLU A 312 11.56 8.16 -34.33
CA GLU A 312 12.55 9.23 -34.56
C GLU A 312 13.72 8.78 -35.45
N ALA A 313 14.22 7.55 -35.28
CA ALA A 313 15.37 7.02 -36.03
C ALA A 313 15.09 6.78 -37.52
N SER A 314 13.86 6.49 -37.93
CA SER A 314 13.48 6.19 -39.34
C SER A 314 12.57 7.23 -39.96
N GLY A 315 11.95 8.11 -39.14
CA GLY A 315 10.89 9.00 -39.56
C GLY A 315 9.57 8.30 -39.90
N GLU A 316 9.46 6.99 -39.63
CA GLU A 316 8.24 6.22 -39.82
C GLU A 316 7.14 6.75 -38.88
N VAL A 317 5.97 7.03 -39.45
CA VAL A 317 4.78 7.44 -38.69
C VAL A 317 3.79 6.29 -38.69
N ILE A 318 3.39 5.88 -37.51
CA ILE A 318 2.36 4.87 -37.29
C ILE A 318 1.15 5.59 -36.73
N ASP A 319 0.02 5.54 -37.47
CA ASP A 319 -1.22 6.19 -37.10
C ASP A 319 -2.36 5.15 -37.31
N ARG A 320 -3.19 4.97 -36.28
CA ARG A 320 -4.31 4.02 -36.30
C ARG A 320 -5.51 4.63 -35.60
N GLU A 321 -6.64 4.62 -36.27
CA GLU A 321 -7.92 5.01 -35.66
C GLU A 321 -8.52 3.89 -34.82
N VAL A 322 -9.05 4.25 -33.66
CA VAL A 322 -9.81 3.38 -32.78
C VAL A 322 -11.08 4.09 -32.29
N LYS A 323 -12.09 3.35 -31.91
CA LYS A 323 -13.26 3.90 -31.21
C LYS A 323 -12.88 4.20 -29.77
N ALA A 324 -12.90 5.49 -29.38
CA ALA A 324 -12.52 5.91 -28.03
C ALA A 324 -13.31 5.19 -26.93
N ARG A 325 -14.62 5.04 -27.12
CA ARG A 325 -15.52 4.36 -26.17
C ARG A 325 -15.19 2.87 -26.02
N GLU A 326 -14.84 2.17 -27.10
CA GLU A 326 -14.45 0.76 -27.05
C GLU A 326 -13.10 0.59 -26.32
N LEU A 327 -12.15 1.47 -26.54
CA LEU A 327 -10.86 1.45 -25.86
C LEU A 327 -11.03 1.77 -24.36
N PHE A 328 -11.89 2.74 -23.99
CA PHE A 328 -12.19 3.06 -22.61
C PHE A 328 -12.88 1.88 -21.90
N ARG A 329 -13.88 1.27 -22.57
CA ARG A 329 -14.54 0.07 -22.04
C ARG A 329 -13.56 -1.08 -21.82
N LYS A 330 -12.56 -1.22 -22.70
CA LYS A 330 -11.50 -2.23 -22.54
C LYS A 330 -10.64 -1.96 -21.29
N ILE A 331 -10.29 -0.71 -21.01
CA ILE A 331 -9.61 -0.33 -19.76
C ILE A 331 -10.46 -0.71 -18.55
N CYS A 332 -11.74 -0.31 -18.56
CA CYS A 332 -12.67 -0.57 -17.46
C CYS A 332 -12.90 -2.07 -17.23
N PHE A 333 -13.08 -2.84 -18.31
CA PHE A 333 -13.23 -4.30 -18.22
C PHE A 333 -11.99 -4.98 -17.63
N ASN A 334 -10.79 -4.61 -18.08
CA ASN A 334 -9.55 -5.18 -17.53
C ASN A 334 -9.37 -4.79 -16.07
N ASN A 335 -9.64 -3.53 -15.70
CA ASN A 335 -9.64 -3.13 -14.30
C ASN A 335 -10.67 -3.90 -13.46
N TRP A 336 -11.89 -4.05 -13.95
CA TRP A 336 -12.95 -4.83 -13.31
C TRP A 336 -12.55 -6.29 -13.06
N ASN A 337 -11.85 -6.92 -14.03
CA ASN A 337 -11.44 -8.31 -13.98
C ASN A 337 -10.16 -8.54 -13.17
N MET A 338 -9.16 -7.62 -13.29
CA MET A 338 -7.80 -7.78 -12.78
C MET A 338 -7.40 -6.73 -11.74
N ALA A 339 -8.26 -5.73 -11.43
CA ALA A 339 -7.93 -4.53 -10.67
C ALA A 339 -6.77 -3.70 -11.27
N GLU A 340 -6.43 -3.93 -12.52
CA GLU A 340 -5.41 -3.22 -13.32
C GLU A 340 -5.85 -3.21 -14.79
N PRO A 341 -5.50 -2.15 -15.55
CA PRO A 341 -4.71 -0.97 -15.18
C PRO A 341 -5.47 0.01 -14.30
N GLY A 342 -4.71 0.81 -13.52
CA GLY A 342 -5.20 2.06 -12.96
C GLY A 342 -5.25 3.17 -14.01
N VAL A 343 -5.86 4.32 -13.66
CA VAL A 343 -6.02 5.47 -14.55
C VAL A 343 -5.33 6.69 -13.94
N LEU A 344 -4.57 7.42 -14.78
CA LEU A 344 -3.91 8.68 -14.46
C LEU A 344 -4.40 9.76 -15.43
N PHE A 345 -4.92 10.86 -14.91
CA PHE A 345 -5.41 12.00 -15.69
C PHE A 345 -4.28 13.03 -15.90
N THR A 346 -3.57 12.90 -17.02
CA THR A 346 -2.31 13.61 -17.29
C THR A 346 -2.47 15.11 -17.35
N ASP A 347 -3.55 15.62 -17.92
CA ASP A 347 -3.74 17.08 -18.03
C ASP A 347 -3.97 17.70 -16.66
N ARG A 348 -4.69 17.01 -15.77
CA ARG A 348 -4.83 17.43 -14.37
C ARG A 348 -3.51 17.33 -13.61
N ILE A 349 -2.72 16.28 -13.84
CA ILE A 349 -1.38 16.14 -13.27
C ILE A 349 -0.51 17.32 -13.67
N ASN A 350 -0.49 17.70 -14.95
CA ASN A 350 0.39 18.73 -15.48
C ASN A 350 -0.07 20.16 -15.15
N SER A 351 -1.37 20.40 -14.92
CA SER A 351 -1.91 21.74 -14.68
C SER A 351 -2.05 22.11 -13.19
N TRP A 352 -2.06 21.13 -12.26
CA TRP A 352 -2.40 21.37 -10.86
C TRP A 352 -1.25 21.07 -9.89
N HIS A 353 -0.20 21.89 -9.97
CA HIS A 353 0.96 21.83 -9.05
C HIS A 353 1.75 23.13 -9.07
N ILE A 354 2.72 23.29 -8.13
CA ILE A 354 3.50 24.52 -7.94
C ILE A 354 4.27 24.93 -9.21
N MET A 355 4.76 23.95 -9.99
CA MET A 355 5.62 24.18 -11.17
C MET A 355 4.87 24.16 -12.51
N SER A 356 3.53 24.20 -12.52
CA SER A 356 2.72 24.00 -13.73
C SER A 356 2.98 25.01 -14.86
N GLU A 357 3.47 26.18 -14.54
CA GLU A 357 3.75 27.25 -15.53
C GLU A 357 5.22 27.32 -15.97
N ASP A 358 6.07 26.40 -15.48
CA ASP A 358 7.47 26.30 -15.90
C ASP A 358 7.64 25.30 -17.04
N GLU A 359 7.82 25.78 -18.25
CA GLU A 359 7.96 24.98 -19.49
C GLU A 359 9.21 24.08 -19.49
N GLU A 360 10.18 24.32 -18.60
CA GLU A 360 11.36 23.48 -18.44
C GLU A 360 11.13 22.34 -17.44
N PHE A 361 9.98 22.34 -16.74
CA PHE A 361 9.62 21.30 -15.79
C PHE A 361 8.62 20.32 -16.42
N GLU A 362 8.98 19.05 -16.47
CA GLU A 362 8.13 17.98 -16.99
C GLU A 362 8.10 16.81 -16.01
N PHE A 363 6.92 16.27 -15.73
CA PHE A 363 6.80 15.01 -15.06
C PHE A 363 7.16 13.84 -15.99
N ALA A 364 8.03 12.96 -15.52
CA ALA A 364 8.41 11.75 -16.26
C ALA A 364 7.44 10.58 -16.00
N GLY A 365 6.74 10.60 -14.88
CA GLY A 365 5.80 9.56 -14.50
C GLY A 365 5.36 9.67 -13.03
N VAL A 366 4.80 8.58 -12.53
CA VAL A 366 4.35 8.44 -11.14
C VAL A 366 5.05 7.28 -10.43
N ASN A 367 5.15 7.35 -9.12
CA ASN A 367 5.68 6.27 -8.27
C ASN A 367 4.75 5.03 -8.22
N PRO A 368 5.16 3.91 -7.60
CA PRO A 368 4.37 2.66 -7.59
C PRO A 368 2.94 2.75 -7.03
N CYS A 369 2.65 3.73 -6.20
CA CYS A 369 1.31 3.94 -5.60
C CYS A 369 0.58 5.16 -6.16
N ALA A 370 1.18 5.85 -7.15
CA ALA A 370 0.64 7.01 -7.87
C ALA A 370 0.35 8.28 -7.04
N GLU A 371 0.83 8.35 -5.79
CA GLU A 371 0.72 9.57 -4.97
C GLU A 371 1.78 10.62 -5.30
N GLU A 372 2.88 10.22 -5.94
CA GLU A 372 3.99 11.10 -6.31
C GLU A 372 4.12 11.21 -7.82
N THR A 373 3.84 12.38 -8.34
CA THR A 373 4.18 12.78 -9.70
C THR A 373 5.55 13.44 -9.69
N LEU A 374 6.52 12.88 -10.41
CA LEU A 374 7.92 13.28 -10.29
C LEU A 374 8.56 13.50 -11.66
N PRO A 375 9.51 14.47 -11.78
CA PRO A 375 10.36 14.61 -12.94
C PRO A 375 11.32 13.42 -13.09
N ALA A 376 12.01 13.33 -14.20
CA ALA A 376 13.04 12.32 -14.42
C ALA A 376 14.10 12.35 -13.31
N TYR A 377 14.40 11.20 -12.72
CA TYR A 377 15.25 11.02 -11.55
C TYR A 377 14.74 11.69 -10.26
N GLY A 378 13.52 12.20 -10.25
CA GLY A 378 12.90 12.77 -9.07
C GLY A 378 12.70 11.73 -7.98
N SER A 379 12.67 12.19 -6.74
CA SER A 379 12.44 11.38 -5.55
C SER A 379 11.69 12.17 -4.49
N CYS A 380 10.98 11.48 -3.60
CA CYS A 380 10.28 12.14 -2.51
C CYS A 380 10.50 11.44 -1.17
N ASN A 381 10.68 12.26 -0.13
CA ASN A 381 10.67 11.85 1.27
C ASN A 381 9.30 12.10 1.86
N LEU A 382 8.70 11.07 2.47
CA LEU A 382 7.30 11.10 2.90
C LEU A 382 7.16 11.08 4.42
N SER A 383 6.13 11.77 4.89
CA SER A 383 5.62 11.66 6.26
C SER A 383 4.11 11.93 6.29
N SER A 384 3.42 11.46 7.33
CA SER A 384 1.98 11.66 7.45
C SER A 384 1.57 12.09 8.85
N ILE A 385 0.66 13.06 8.93
CA ILE A 385 0.04 13.54 10.16
C ILE A 385 -1.20 12.68 10.43
N ASN A 386 -1.34 12.20 11.66
CA ASN A 386 -2.53 11.44 12.08
C ASN A 386 -3.62 12.40 12.54
N LEU A 387 -4.58 12.70 11.68
CA LEU A 387 -5.66 13.63 11.93
C LEU A 387 -6.48 13.28 13.20
N SER A 388 -6.64 11.99 13.48
CA SER A 388 -7.46 11.52 14.60
C SER A 388 -6.94 11.96 15.98
N GLU A 389 -5.64 12.23 16.12
CA GLU A 389 -5.02 12.67 17.38
C GLU A 389 -5.15 14.18 17.63
N TYR A 390 -5.77 14.90 16.68
CA TYR A 390 -6.12 16.32 16.83
C TYR A 390 -7.59 16.53 17.19
N VAL A 391 -8.37 15.46 17.40
CA VAL A 391 -9.72 15.57 17.92
C VAL A 391 -9.70 15.66 19.44
N LYS A 392 -10.28 16.73 19.97
CA LYS A 392 -10.48 16.94 21.41
C LYS A 392 -11.88 16.52 21.82
N LYS A 393 -12.00 15.97 23.04
CA LYS A 393 -13.25 15.43 23.60
C LYS A 393 -13.94 14.45 22.65
N PRO A 394 -13.20 13.44 22.12
CA PRO A 394 -13.72 12.52 21.11
C PRO A 394 -14.98 11.81 21.59
N PHE A 395 -15.83 11.41 20.65
CA PHE A 395 -17.07 10.65 20.88
C PHE A 395 -18.14 11.37 21.72
N THR A 396 -18.07 12.70 21.81
CA THR A 396 -19.05 13.52 22.53
C THR A 396 -19.62 14.60 21.61
N LYS A 397 -20.79 15.14 21.99
CA LYS A 397 -21.37 16.31 21.29
C LYS A 397 -20.53 17.60 21.41
N PHE A 398 -19.44 17.57 22.15
CA PHE A 398 -18.50 18.68 22.33
C PHE A 398 -17.16 18.39 21.66
N SER A 399 -17.10 17.38 20.79
CA SER A 399 -15.91 17.07 20.02
C SER A 399 -15.58 18.21 19.06
N TYR A 400 -14.29 18.50 18.89
CA TYR A 400 -13.82 19.50 17.94
C TYR A 400 -12.38 19.18 17.49
N PHE A 401 -12.00 19.70 16.32
CA PHE A 401 -10.66 19.53 15.78
C PHE A 401 -9.71 20.63 16.31
N ASP A 402 -8.53 20.26 16.77
CA ASP A 402 -7.47 21.15 17.28
C ASP A 402 -6.67 21.75 16.12
N TYR A 403 -7.21 22.77 15.48
CA TYR A 403 -6.58 23.45 14.35
C TYR A 403 -5.21 24.03 14.70
N ALA A 404 -5.03 24.59 15.88
CA ALA A 404 -3.75 25.19 16.28
C ALA A 404 -2.64 24.15 16.43
N GLY A 405 -2.94 23.03 17.10
CA GLY A 405 -1.97 21.94 17.22
C GLY A 405 -1.66 21.25 15.87
N PHE A 406 -2.64 21.20 14.97
CA PHE A 406 -2.45 20.67 13.62
C PHE A 406 -1.56 21.61 12.77
N SER A 407 -1.83 22.92 12.76
CA SER A 407 -1.04 23.95 12.10
C SER A 407 0.45 23.88 12.52
N GLU A 408 0.71 23.84 13.83
CA GLU A 408 2.07 23.66 14.36
C GLU A 408 2.74 22.38 13.83
N MET A 409 1.97 21.28 13.73
CA MET A 409 2.52 20.00 13.23
C MET A 409 2.82 20.05 11.74
N VAL A 410 2.01 20.73 10.93
CA VAL A 410 2.30 20.93 9.50
C VAL A 410 3.65 21.62 9.32
N ARG A 411 3.87 22.75 10.02
CA ARG A 411 5.15 23.47 10.01
C ARG A 411 6.32 22.59 10.43
N ASN A 412 6.20 21.90 11.56
CA ASN A 412 7.24 20.97 12.03
C ASN A 412 7.50 19.82 11.04
N GLY A 413 6.46 19.34 10.36
CA GLY A 413 6.56 18.29 9.32
C GLY A 413 7.37 18.77 8.10
N VAL A 414 7.14 19.99 7.62
CA VAL A 414 7.90 20.59 6.52
C VAL A 414 9.36 20.77 6.92
N ILE A 415 9.65 21.30 8.12
CA ILE A 415 11.03 21.41 8.64
C ILE A 415 11.70 20.06 8.70
N TYR A 416 11.03 19.07 9.27
CA TYR A 416 11.56 17.71 9.40
C TYR A 416 11.87 17.06 8.06
N LEU A 417 10.97 17.17 7.07
CA LEU A 417 11.18 16.61 5.75
C LEU A 417 12.32 17.27 4.99
N ASN A 418 12.56 18.60 5.19
CA ASN A 418 13.73 19.26 4.65
C ASN A 418 15.03 18.73 5.30
N GLN A 419 15.05 18.47 6.62
CA GLN A 419 16.20 17.83 7.29
C GLN A 419 16.46 16.42 6.71
N ILE A 420 15.42 15.61 6.51
CA ILE A 420 15.54 14.29 5.90
C ILE A 420 16.07 14.38 4.46
N LEU A 421 15.59 15.35 3.67
CA LEU A 421 16.04 15.58 2.30
C LEU A 421 17.54 15.90 2.28
N ASP A 422 18.01 16.78 3.15
CA ASP A 422 19.43 17.15 3.25
C ASP A 422 20.31 15.97 3.71
N GLU A 423 19.87 15.19 4.70
CA GLU A 423 20.54 13.96 5.11
C GLU A 423 20.60 12.92 3.97
N ASN A 424 19.55 12.86 3.12
CA ASN A 424 19.47 11.90 2.02
C ASN A 424 20.32 12.25 0.79
N MET A 425 20.85 13.47 0.67
CA MET A 425 21.59 13.92 -0.53
C MET A 425 22.73 12.98 -0.92
N ASN A 426 23.46 12.45 0.05
CA ASN A 426 24.54 11.50 -0.19
C ASN A 426 24.11 10.02 -0.17
N LEU A 427 22.82 9.74 0.03
CA LEU A 427 22.25 8.40 0.13
C LEU A 427 21.49 7.99 -1.13
N HIS A 428 21.37 8.87 -2.13
CA HIS A 428 20.74 8.56 -3.40
C HIS A 428 21.50 7.44 -4.14
N PRO A 429 20.77 6.45 -4.70
CA PRO A 429 21.39 5.35 -5.47
C PRO A 429 22.16 5.80 -6.71
N LEU A 430 21.70 6.88 -7.38
CA LEU A 430 22.24 7.42 -8.61
C LEU A 430 22.62 8.90 -8.45
N PRO A 431 23.71 9.38 -9.09
CA PRO A 431 24.11 10.79 -9.06
C PRO A 431 23.03 11.74 -9.62
N GLU A 432 22.31 11.29 -10.64
CA GLU A 432 21.23 12.05 -11.29
C GLU A 432 20.05 12.28 -10.32
N GLN A 433 19.72 11.28 -9.48
CA GLN A 433 18.70 11.39 -8.44
C GLN A 433 19.10 12.41 -7.37
N ARG A 434 20.36 12.40 -6.97
CA ARG A 434 20.93 13.43 -6.09
C ARG A 434 20.79 14.82 -6.69
N LYS A 435 21.23 14.99 -7.95
CA LYS A 435 21.16 16.29 -8.66
C LYS A 435 19.74 16.82 -8.76
N MET A 436 18.77 15.94 -9.07
CA MET A 436 17.36 16.33 -9.15
C MET A 436 16.80 16.74 -7.78
N SER A 437 17.16 16.02 -6.71
CA SER A 437 16.78 16.38 -5.34
C SER A 437 17.40 17.69 -4.87
N GLU A 438 18.65 17.99 -5.28
CA GLU A 438 19.29 19.29 -5.05
C GLU A 438 18.56 20.41 -5.78
N ASP A 439 18.20 20.21 -7.06
CA ASP A 439 17.62 21.25 -7.94
C ASP A 439 16.18 21.61 -7.53
N TYR A 440 15.36 20.64 -7.17
CA TYR A 440 13.92 20.82 -6.95
C TYR A 440 13.44 20.67 -5.50
N ARG A 441 14.20 20.03 -4.64
CA ARG A 441 13.92 19.83 -3.19
C ARG A 441 12.49 19.38 -2.92
N GLN A 442 12.00 18.34 -3.61
CA GLN A 442 10.66 17.80 -3.46
C GLN A 442 10.50 17.06 -2.14
N ILE A 443 9.43 17.33 -1.40
CA ILE A 443 9.02 16.62 -0.18
C ILE A 443 7.54 16.25 -0.29
N GLY A 444 7.07 15.30 0.54
CA GLY A 444 5.69 14.86 0.56
C GLY A 444 5.17 14.72 1.99
N LEU A 445 4.53 15.77 2.50
CA LEU A 445 3.80 15.73 3.76
C LEU A 445 2.34 15.37 3.48
N GLY A 446 1.83 14.32 4.14
CA GLY A 446 0.48 13.83 3.94
C GLY A 446 -0.28 13.64 5.25
N ILE A 447 -1.39 12.90 5.13
CA ILE A 447 -2.29 12.60 6.24
C ILE A 447 -2.54 11.10 6.38
N MET A 448 -3.05 10.69 7.54
CA MET A 448 -3.67 9.40 7.83
C MET A 448 -4.68 9.58 8.97
N GLY A 449 -5.49 8.57 9.27
CA GLY A 449 -6.48 8.64 10.35
C GLY A 449 -7.67 9.54 10.03
N LEU A 450 -7.99 9.76 8.74
CA LEU A 450 -9.12 10.60 8.31
C LEU A 450 -10.47 10.00 8.77
N ALA A 451 -10.68 8.72 8.51
CA ALA A 451 -11.93 8.06 8.93
C ALA A 451 -12.07 7.98 10.45
N ASP A 452 -10.95 7.75 11.16
CA ASP A 452 -10.93 7.79 12.64
C ASP A 452 -11.27 9.18 13.16
N MET A 453 -10.76 10.24 12.52
CA MET A 453 -11.10 11.62 12.88
C MET A 453 -12.61 11.86 12.77
N PHE A 454 -13.22 11.46 11.67
CA PHE A 454 -14.66 11.62 11.47
C PHE A 454 -15.46 10.85 12.52
N ILE A 455 -15.10 9.60 12.81
CA ILE A 455 -15.75 8.80 13.86
C ILE A 455 -15.61 9.49 15.23
N LYS A 456 -14.43 10.04 15.58
CA LYS A 456 -14.20 10.79 16.80
C LYS A 456 -15.02 12.07 16.90
N LEU A 457 -15.29 12.71 15.76
CA LEU A 457 -16.13 13.92 15.66
C LEU A 457 -17.63 13.62 15.60
N GLY A 458 -18.03 12.39 15.27
CA GLY A 458 -19.42 11.99 15.03
C GLY A 458 -19.93 12.40 13.65
N ILE A 459 -19.03 12.56 12.66
CA ILE A 459 -19.31 12.98 11.29
C ILE A 459 -19.31 11.72 10.39
N GLU A 460 -20.32 11.61 9.51
CA GLU A 460 -20.37 10.55 8.50
C GLU A 460 -19.35 10.82 7.39
N TYR A 461 -18.51 9.84 7.07
CA TYR A 461 -17.56 9.91 5.96
C TYR A 461 -18.29 10.09 4.62
N GLY A 462 -17.92 11.12 3.85
CA GLY A 462 -18.56 11.47 2.58
C GLY A 462 -19.85 12.29 2.70
N SER A 463 -20.23 12.74 3.91
CA SER A 463 -21.31 13.73 4.11
C SER A 463 -20.84 15.14 3.72
N GLU A 464 -21.77 16.06 3.53
CA GLU A 464 -21.46 17.48 3.30
C GLU A 464 -20.59 18.06 4.42
N GLU A 465 -20.89 17.73 5.69
CA GLU A 465 -20.12 18.17 6.85
C GLU A 465 -18.68 17.62 6.80
N SER A 466 -18.48 16.39 6.31
CA SER A 466 -17.14 15.82 6.13
C SER A 466 -16.36 16.56 5.04
N ILE A 467 -17.00 16.93 3.94
CA ILE A 467 -16.41 17.70 2.84
C ILE A 467 -16.03 19.12 3.31
N GLU A 468 -16.91 19.82 4.03
CA GLU A 468 -16.59 21.12 4.63
C GLU A 468 -15.41 21.03 5.60
N THR A 469 -15.36 19.96 6.40
CA THR A 469 -14.26 19.73 7.35
C THR A 469 -12.95 19.50 6.60
N ILE A 470 -12.95 18.73 5.51
CA ILE A 470 -11.79 18.55 4.65
C ILE A 470 -11.32 19.87 4.07
N HIS A 471 -12.23 20.71 3.55
CA HIS A 471 -11.86 22.03 3.02
C HIS A 471 -11.19 22.92 4.07
N LYS A 472 -11.68 22.94 5.29
CA LYS A 472 -11.07 23.72 6.40
C LYS A 472 -9.67 23.21 6.76
N ILE A 473 -9.51 21.89 6.87
CA ILE A 473 -8.22 21.26 7.23
C ILE A 473 -7.22 21.37 6.08
N GLY A 474 -7.66 21.07 4.84
CA GLY A 474 -6.82 21.10 3.64
C GLY A 474 -6.31 22.49 3.30
N HIS A 475 -7.20 23.51 3.38
CA HIS A 475 -6.82 24.90 3.18
C HIS A 475 -5.78 25.38 4.21
N MET A 476 -5.97 25.03 5.49
CA MET A 476 -4.96 25.32 6.53
C MET A 476 -3.65 24.57 6.23
N MET A 477 -3.71 23.29 5.87
CA MET A 477 -2.52 22.47 5.61
C MET A 477 -1.66 23.05 4.49
N VAL A 478 -2.27 23.45 3.37
CA VAL A 478 -1.53 23.99 2.23
C VAL A 478 -0.91 25.34 2.56
N ASN A 479 -1.64 26.23 3.25
CA ASN A 479 -1.11 27.54 3.62
C ASN A 479 0.04 27.45 4.62
N GLU A 480 -0.09 26.61 5.66
CA GLU A 480 0.99 26.40 6.62
C GLU A 480 2.23 25.75 5.99
N ALA A 481 2.04 24.83 5.04
CA ALA A 481 3.14 24.20 4.33
C ALA A 481 3.86 25.20 3.40
N LEU A 482 3.12 25.99 2.61
CA LEU A 482 3.67 27.02 1.74
C LEU A 482 4.39 28.10 2.54
N ALA A 483 3.75 28.63 3.61
CA ALA A 483 4.34 29.64 4.47
C ALA A 483 5.64 29.14 5.12
N GLN A 484 5.65 27.90 5.64
CA GLN A 484 6.86 27.34 6.24
C GLN A 484 7.98 27.11 5.22
N SER A 485 7.63 26.67 4.00
CA SER A 485 8.61 26.54 2.89
C SER A 485 9.19 27.90 2.50
N ALA A 486 8.37 28.96 2.48
CA ALA A 486 8.86 30.32 2.25
C ALA A 486 9.76 30.85 3.37
N LEU A 487 9.44 30.55 4.62
CA LEU A 487 10.29 30.91 5.76
C LEU A 487 11.65 30.15 5.72
N LEU A 488 11.66 28.89 5.33
CA LEU A 488 12.92 28.18 5.09
C LEU A 488 13.69 28.78 3.91
N ALA A 489 13.01 29.23 2.86
CA ALA A 489 13.66 29.93 1.75
C ALA A 489 14.26 31.26 2.17
N LYS A 490 13.68 31.97 3.12
CA LYS A 490 14.25 33.18 3.71
C LYS A 490 15.61 32.93 4.35
N ASP A 491 15.76 31.81 5.06
CA ASP A 491 16.96 31.50 5.82
C ASP A 491 18.04 30.80 4.97
N GLU A 492 17.62 29.95 4.01
CA GLU A 492 18.51 29.03 3.26
C GLU A 492 18.49 29.27 1.75
N GLY A 493 17.68 30.19 1.26
CA GLY A 493 17.42 30.44 -0.16
C GLY A 493 16.33 29.51 -0.74
N PRO A 494 15.71 29.91 -1.84
CA PRO A 494 14.75 29.08 -2.55
C PRO A 494 15.42 27.84 -3.17
N PHE A 495 14.62 26.88 -3.64
CA PHE A 495 15.19 25.74 -4.37
C PHE A 495 15.89 26.25 -5.67
N PRO A 496 17.00 25.61 -6.11
CA PRO A 496 17.88 26.15 -7.16
C PRO A 496 17.19 26.45 -8.51
N LYS A 497 16.17 25.68 -8.86
CA LYS A 497 15.39 25.87 -10.09
C LYS A 497 14.15 26.76 -9.92
N TYR A 498 14.07 27.50 -8.80
CA TYR A 498 12.96 28.41 -8.55
C TYR A 498 12.91 29.57 -9.56
N LYS A 499 11.76 29.75 -10.19
CA LYS A 499 11.45 30.87 -11.08
C LYS A 499 10.23 31.61 -10.54
N LYS A 500 10.45 32.77 -9.93
CA LYS A 500 9.42 33.54 -9.19
C LYS A 500 8.14 33.75 -9.99
N GLU A 501 8.27 34.26 -11.22
CA GLU A 501 7.12 34.58 -12.06
C GLU A 501 6.30 33.35 -12.42
N LYS A 502 6.97 32.20 -12.64
CA LYS A 502 6.32 30.92 -12.97
C LYS A 502 5.57 30.34 -11.79
N VAL A 503 6.21 30.29 -10.63
CA VAL A 503 5.56 29.79 -9.39
C VAL A 503 4.37 30.66 -9.01
N LEU A 504 4.50 31.99 -9.11
CA LEU A 504 3.40 32.90 -8.80
C LEU A 504 2.25 32.86 -9.83
N ALA A 505 2.51 32.43 -11.05
CA ALA A 505 1.49 32.26 -12.09
C ALA A 505 0.74 30.92 -11.98
N SER A 506 1.27 29.95 -11.22
CA SER A 506 0.65 28.62 -11.04
C SER A 506 -0.78 28.75 -10.53
N PRO A 507 -1.79 28.13 -11.19
CA PRO A 507 -3.16 28.07 -10.70
C PRO A 507 -3.26 27.49 -9.29
N PHE A 508 -2.45 26.48 -8.97
CA PHE A 508 -2.41 25.89 -7.63
C PHE A 508 -2.06 26.94 -6.56
N ILE A 509 -1.06 27.77 -6.80
CA ILE A 509 -0.66 28.85 -5.86
C ILE A 509 -1.73 29.94 -5.82
N GLN A 510 -2.26 30.35 -6.98
CA GLN A 510 -3.24 31.44 -7.06
C GLN A 510 -4.56 31.11 -6.34
N GLU A 511 -4.99 29.86 -6.41
CA GLU A 511 -6.26 29.43 -5.80
C GLU A 511 -6.12 29.07 -4.31
N ASN A 512 -4.94 28.64 -3.85
CA ASN A 512 -4.77 28.11 -2.49
C ASN A 512 -4.04 29.04 -1.53
N ALA A 513 -3.12 29.91 -2.01
CA ALA A 513 -2.34 30.74 -1.09
C ALA A 513 -3.13 31.95 -0.60
N GLU A 514 -3.26 32.08 0.74
CA GLU A 514 -3.79 33.28 1.37
C GLU A 514 -2.89 34.48 1.14
N GLU A 515 -3.41 35.71 1.32
CA GLU A 515 -2.67 36.96 1.05
C GLU A 515 -1.34 37.02 1.84
N GLU A 516 -1.33 36.60 3.10
CA GLU A 516 -0.12 36.56 3.92
C GLU A 516 0.89 35.53 3.38
N THR A 517 0.45 34.33 3.05
CA THR A 517 1.27 33.25 2.48
C THR A 517 1.85 33.69 1.10
N LEU A 518 1.01 34.27 0.27
CA LEU A 518 1.44 34.79 -1.04
C LEU A 518 2.46 35.93 -0.89
N GLY A 519 2.31 36.77 0.16
CA GLY A 519 3.29 37.80 0.53
C GLY A 519 4.67 37.20 0.85
N LEU A 520 4.72 36.13 1.65
CA LEU A 520 5.96 35.41 1.97
C LEU A 520 6.60 34.79 0.71
N ILE A 521 5.81 34.15 -0.16
CA ILE A 521 6.30 33.57 -1.42
C ILE A 521 6.86 34.65 -2.34
N LYS A 522 6.21 35.80 -2.44
CA LYS A 522 6.68 36.95 -3.24
C LYS A 522 8.00 37.52 -2.70
N GLU A 523 8.19 37.52 -1.41
CA GLU A 523 9.39 38.10 -0.78
C GLU A 523 10.57 37.12 -0.80
N TYR A 524 10.36 35.84 -0.42
CA TYR A 524 11.44 34.88 -0.16
C TYR A 524 11.51 33.73 -1.17
N GLY A 525 10.48 33.49 -1.96
CA GLY A 525 10.35 32.27 -2.79
C GLY A 525 9.91 31.06 -1.98
N LEU A 526 10.10 29.86 -2.52
CA LEU A 526 9.83 28.58 -1.85
C LEU A 526 11.10 27.74 -1.74
N ARG A 527 11.29 27.07 -0.60
CA ARG A 527 12.40 26.10 -0.41
C ARG A 527 12.16 24.79 -1.14
N ASN A 528 10.92 24.47 -1.48
CA ASN A 528 10.49 23.19 -2.06
C ASN A 528 9.63 23.47 -3.32
N SER A 529 9.83 22.66 -4.36
CA SER A 529 9.00 22.69 -5.57
C SER A 529 7.75 21.81 -5.47
N GLN A 530 7.66 20.97 -4.45
CA GLN A 530 6.53 20.11 -4.11
C GLN A 530 6.49 19.89 -2.58
N LEU A 531 5.30 19.92 -1.98
CA LEU A 531 5.12 19.92 -0.52
C LEU A 531 4.20 18.81 -0.01
N LEU A 532 3.03 18.62 -0.64
CA LEU A 532 1.94 17.84 -0.11
C LEU A 532 1.58 16.65 -1.01
N THR A 533 1.36 15.50 -0.37
CA THR A 533 0.93 14.26 -1.01
C THR A 533 0.13 13.40 -0.04
N ILE A 534 -0.74 12.52 -0.52
CA ILE A 534 -1.40 11.57 0.38
C ILE A 534 -1.04 10.14 -0.03
N PRO A 535 -0.04 9.54 0.67
CA PRO A 535 0.39 8.17 0.40
C PRO A 535 -0.55 7.12 1.03
N PRO A 536 -0.42 5.84 0.65
CA PRO A 536 -1.27 4.77 1.20
C PRO A 536 -1.11 4.55 2.71
N THR A 537 0.00 4.93 3.30
CA THR A 537 0.36 4.77 4.73
C THR A 537 0.23 3.36 5.32
N GLY A 538 -0.04 2.33 4.53
CA GLY A 538 -0.49 1.00 4.94
C GLY A 538 0.22 0.35 6.13
N SER A 539 1.56 0.43 6.22
CA SER A 539 2.32 -0.16 7.35
C SER A 539 2.41 0.79 8.55
N ILE A 540 2.52 2.10 8.31
CA ILE A 540 2.68 3.08 9.41
C ILE A 540 1.35 3.33 10.11
N SER A 541 0.24 3.40 9.39
CA SER A 541 -1.10 3.51 9.98
C SER A 541 -1.46 2.26 10.79
N THR A 542 -1.15 1.06 10.27
CA THR A 542 -1.32 -0.18 11.03
C THR A 542 -0.47 -0.20 12.31
N LEU A 543 0.78 0.31 12.23
CA LEU A 543 1.68 0.38 13.38
C LEU A 543 1.08 1.21 14.52
N ILE A 544 0.45 2.34 14.21
CA ILE A 544 -0.13 3.22 15.22
C ILE A 544 -1.64 2.98 15.46
N GLY A 545 -2.29 2.18 14.60
CA GLY A 545 -3.67 1.72 14.80
C GLY A 545 -4.73 2.73 14.32
N CYS A 546 -4.51 3.40 13.18
CA CYS A 546 -5.48 4.31 12.54
C CYS A 546 -5.77 3.93 11.08
N SER A 547 -6.75 4.57 10.45
CA SER A 547 -7.08 4.41 9.03
C SER A 547 -5.99 4.94 8.11
N ASN A 548 -5.95 4.42 6.88
CA ASN A 548 -4.90 4.70 5.89
C ASN A 548 -5.25 5.96 5.08
N GLY A 549 -4.33 6.91 4.93
CA GLY A 549 -4.48 8.04 4.00
C GLY A 549 -5.89 8.64 4.01
N VAL A 550 -6.53 8.68 2.84
CA VAL A 550 -7.93 9.12 2.66
C VAL A 550 -8.94 7.98 2.74
N GLU A 551 -8.49 6.75 3.04
CA GLU A 551 -9.36 5.58 2.99
C GLU A 551 -10.39 5.58 4.13
N PRO A 552 -11.64 5.14 3.89
CA PRO A 552 -12.57 4.80 4.97
C PRO A 552 -12.06 3.59 5.75
N ILE A 553 -12.66 3.29 6.90
CA ILE A 553 -12.38 2.00 7.56
C ILE A 553 -12.85 0.85 6.66
N PHE A 554 -12.02 -0.19 6.54
CA PHE A 554 -12.31 -1.30 5.63
C PHE A 554 -13.55 -2.08 6.10
N GLN A 555 -13.54 -2.53 7.34
CA GLN A 555 -14.65 -3.21 8.01
C GLN A 555 -14.50 -3.06 9.53
N ILE A 556 -15.52 -3.42 10.27
CA ILE A 556 -15.52 -3.46 11.73
C ILE A 556 -14.45 -4.45 12.24
N SER A 557 -14.38 -5.65 11.62
CA SER A 557 -13.31 -6.63 11.81
C SER A 557 -12.96 -7.31 10.48
N TYR A 558 -11.67 -7.65 10.26
CA TYR A 558 -11.19 -8.24 9.02
C TYR A 558 -9.94 -9.10 9.22
N THR A 559 -9.65 -9.95 8.23
CA THR A 559 -8.39 -10.71 8.18
C THR A 559 -7.38 -9.99 7.28
N ARG A 560 -6.20 -9.68 7.82
CA ARG A 560 -5.12 -9.02 7.08
C ARG A 560 -3.99 -10.00 6.76
N LYS A 561 -3.61 -10.06 5.48
CA LYS A 561 -2.41 -10.75 5.00
C LYS A 561 -1.19 -9.84 5.21
N ALA A 562 -0.15 -10.35 5.83
CA ALA A 562 1.11 -9.64 6.03
C ALA A 562 2.21 -10.21 5.13
N GLU A 563 2.26 -9.75 3.88
CA GLU A 563 3.15 -10.28 2.82
C GLU A 563 4.64 -10.12 3.09
N SER A 564 5.04 -9.18 3.92
CA SER A 564 6.46 -8.83 4.12
C SER A 564 6.99 -9.11 5.52
N LEU A 565 6.23 -9.78 6.39
CA LEU A 565 6.63 -10.04 7.77
C LEU A 565 7.20 -11.45 7.96
N HIS A 566 6.82 -12.41 7.12
CA HIS A 566 7.23 -13.82 7.20
C HIS A 566 7.70 -14.31 5.82
N GLN A 567 8.39 -15.45 5.80
CA GLN A 567 8.75 -16.15 4.55
C GLN A 567 7.52 -16.79 3.88
N GLU A 568 6.46 -17.03 4.65
CA GLU A 568 5.16 -17.55 4.21
C GLU A 568 4.07 -16.52 4.50
N ASP A 569 2.96 -16.60 3.77
CA ASP A 569 1.80 -15.75 3.96
C ASP A 569 1.20 -15.96 5.36
N THR A 570 1.26 -14.94 6.18
CA THR A 570 0.68 -14.96 7.54
C THR A 570 -0.57 -14.09 7.60
N PHE A 571 -1.66 -14.64 8.13
CA PHE A 571 -2.95 -13.97 8.24
C PHE A 571 -3.25 -13.58 9.69
N TYR A 572 -3.65 -12.32 9.91
CA TYR A 572 -4.01 -11.78 11.22
C TYR A 572 -5.48 -11.35 11.22
N LYS A 573 -6.26 -11.80 12.22
CA LYS A 573 -7.58 -11.23 12.48
C LYS A 573 -7.40 -9.88 13.17
N VAL A 574 -7.84 -8.81 12.49
CA VAL A 574 -7.70 -7.42 12.96
C VAL A 574 -9.10 -6.86 13.24
N PHE A 575 -9.25 -6.29 14.42
CA PHE A 575 -10.40 -5.45 14.74
C PHE A 575 -10.02 -3.99 14.51
N THR A 576 -10.89 -3.24 13.88
CA THR A 576 -10.67 -1.82 13.65
C THR A 576 -10.62 -1.07 15.00
N PRO A 577 -9.45 -0.52 15.39
CA PRO A 577 -9.24 -0.02 16.75
C PRO A 577 -10.22 1.08 17.14
N ILE A 578 -10.51 2.01 16.23
CA ILE A 578 -11.39 3.15 16.47
C ILE A 578 -12.84 2.72 16.78
N VAL A 579 -13.35 1.69 16.08
CA VAL A 579 -14.70 1.16 16.34
C VAL A 579 -14.74 0.53 17.73
N ARG A 580 -13.71 -0.25 18.08
CA ARG A 580 -13.62 -0.84 19.41
C ARG A 580 -13.53 0.23 20.51
N GLU A 581 -12.77 1.31 20.27
CA GLU A 581 -12.66 2.45 21.19
C GLU A 581 -14.03 3.12 21.36
N TYR A 582 -14.75 3.39 20.25
CA TYR A 582 -16.09 3.95 20.27
C TYR A 582 -17.06 3.08 21.06
N MET A 583 -17.09 1.77 20.81
CA MET A 583 -17.96 0.82 21.53
C MET A 583 -17.67 0.82 23.03
N ASN A 584 -16.38 0.81 23.42
CA ASN A 584 -15.99 0.83 24.83
C ASN A 584 -16.41 2.11 25.55
N VAL A 585 -16.24 3.28 24.92
CA VAL A 585 -16.57 4.58 25.53
C VAL A 585 -18.09 4.76 25.69
N ASN A 586 -18.87 4.23 24.75
CA ASN A 586 -20.33 4.38 24.74
C ASN A 586 -21.09 3.15 25.29
N ASP A 587 -20.39 2.16 25.89
CA ASP A 587 -20.95 0.92 26.44
C ASP A 587 -21.81 0.14 25.42
N ILE A 588 -21.41 0.17 24.13
CA ILE A 588 -22.05 -0.58 23.03
C ILE A 588 -21.47 -1.99 23.02
N LYS A 589 -22.34 -3.01 23.01
CA LYS A 589 -21.94 -4.42 23.07
C LYS A 589 -22.05 -5.15 21.74
N ASN A 590 -23.00 -4.74 20.91
CA ASN A 590 -23.25 -5.37 19.62
C ASN A 590 -22.87 -4.44 18.48
N GLU A 591 -22.35 -4.98 17.39
CA GLU A 591 -22.02 -4.22 16.18
C GLU A 591 -23.24 -3.58 15.52
N GLU A 592 -24.43 -4.20 15.70
CA GLU A 592 -25.71 -3.73 15.17
C GLU A 592 -26.20 -2.43 15.84
N ASP A 593 -25.70 -2.13 17.05
CA ASP A 593 -26.05 -0.92 17.80
C ASP A 593 -25.13 0.28 17.46
N LEU A 594 -24.22 0.12 16.51
CA LEU A 594 -23.34 1.20 16.07
C LEU A 594 -24.10 2.29 15.32
N PRO A 595 -23.76 3.58 15.51
CA PRO A 595 -24.44 4.67 14.82
C PRO A 595 -24.14 4.65 13.32
N SER A 596 -25.09 5.19 12.53
CA SER A 596 -25.04 5.20 11.07
C SER A 596 -23.85 5.97 10.49
N PHE A 597 -23.26 6.91 11.23
CA PHE A 597 -22.08 7.64 10.77
C PHE A 597 -20.80 6.79 10.75
N ILE A 598 -20.78 5.61 11.37
CA ILE A 598 -19.67 4.65 11.27
C ILE A 598 -19.85 3.85 9.98
N VAL A 599 -19.41 4.42 8.87
CA VAL A 599 -19.43 3.75 7.57
C VAL A 599 -18.14 2.98 7.30
N THR A 600 -18.28 1.87 6.60
CA THR A 600 -17.16 1.04 6.14
C THR A 600 -17.07 1.09 4.62
N THR A 601 -15.99 0.58 4.06
CA THR A 601 -15.83 0.43 2.61
C THR A 601 -17.02 -0.27 1.96
N ALA A 602 -17.64 -1.24 2.63
CA ALA A 602 -18.78 -1.99 2.09
C ALA A 602 -20.12 -1.24 2.16
N SER A 603 -20.26 -0.25 3.05
CA SER A 603 -21.50 0.52 3.23
C SER A 603 -21.45 1.92 2.63
N LEU A 604 -20.27 2.37 2.19
CA LEU A 604 -20.07 3.70 1.63
C LEU A 604 -20.51 3.77 0.18
N ASP A 605 -21.22 4.84 -0.17
CA ASP A 605 -21.49 5.22 -1.56
C ASP A 605 -20.16 5.57 -2.27
N TYR A 606 -19.90 4.94 -3.41
CA TYR A 606 -18.65 5.07 -4.14
C TYR A 606 -18.45 6.46 -4.76
N GLU A 607 -19.54 7.16 -5.12
CA GLU A 607 -19.47 8.54 -5.56
C GLU A 607 -19.01 9.47 -4.44
N LYS A 608 -19.52 9.27 -3.22
CA LYS A 608 -19.03 9.99 -2.01
C LYS A 608 -17.54 9.76 -1.75
N ARG A 609 -17.03 8.56 -2.10
CA ARG A 609 -15.61 8.26 -2.01
C ARG A 609 -14.77 9.11 -2.97
N ILE A 610 -15.27 9.32 -4.19
CA ILE A 610 -14.64 10.23 -5.18
C ILE A 610 -14.70 11.68 -4.70
N GLU A 611 -15.82 12.13 -4.14
CA GLU A 611 -15.94 13.49 -3.61
C GLU A 611 -14.95 13.79 -2.48
N VAL A 612 -14.73 12.84 -1.56
CA VAL A 612 -13.71 12.99 -0.49
C VAL A 612 -12.31 13.13 -1.07
N GLN A 613 -11.95 12.32 -2.07
CA GLN A 613 -10.66 12.45 -2.75
C GLN A 613 -10.52 13.76 -3.50
N ALA A 614 -11.57 14.21 -4.18
CA ALA A 614 -11.60 15.47 -4.91
C ALA A 614 -11.42 16.68 -3.97
N ALA A 615 -12.10 16.67 -2.83
CA ALA A 615 -11.97 17.72 -1.83
C ALA A 615 -10.52 17.85 -1.31
N TRP A 616 -9.83 16.72 -1.09
CA TRP A 616 -8.41 16.74 -0.74
C TRP A 616 -7.51 17.14 -1.90
N GLN A 617 -7.78 16.66 -3.14
CA GLN A 617 -6.93 16.93 -4.31
C GLN A 617 -6.82 18.43 -4.63
N GLN A 618 -7.79 19.23 -4.22
CA GLN A 618 -7.73 20.69 -4.36
C GLN A 618 -6.52 21.28 -3.64
N TYR A 619 -6.10 20.72 -2.50
CA TYR A 619 -5.03 21.23 -1.63
C TYR A 619 -3.72 20.45 -1.76
N ILE A 620 -3.67 19.41 -2.57
CA ILE A 620 -2.51 18.53 -2.76
C ILE A 620 -1.83 18.84 -4.09
N ASP A 621 -0.61 19.36 -4.03
CA ASP A 621 0.19 19.71 -5.23
C ASP A 621 0.78 18.47 -5.93
N ALA A 622 1.16 17.42 -5.20
CA ALA A 622 1.47 16.13 -5.80
C ALA A 622 0.18 15.36 -6.16
N SER A 623 0.02 14.12 -5.72
CA SER A 623 -1.17 13.31 -6.01
C SER A 623 -1.65 12.58 -4.74
N ILE A 624 -2.69 11.78 -4.90
CA ILE A 624 -3.30 11.00 -3.83
C ILE A 624 -3.36 9.54 -4.25
N SER A 625 -2.77 8.65 -3.44
CA SER A 625 -2.98 7.22 -3.62
C SER A 625 -4.39 6.86 -3.13
N SER A 626 -5.19 6.33 -4.02
CA SER A 626 -6.58 5.97 -3.72
C SER A 626 -7.01 4.73 -4.47
N THR A 627 -7.58 3.79 -3.71
CA THR A 627 -8.22 2.59 -4.25
C THR A 627 -9.68 2.56 -3.81
N VAL A 628 -10.60 2.59 -4.77
CA VAL A 628 -12.02 2.41 -4.52
C VAL A 628 -12.31 0.91 -4.51
N ASN A 629 -12.58 0.36 -3.32
CA ASN A 629 -12.96 -1.05 -3.21
C ASN A 629 -14.46 -1.17 -3.46
N VAL A 630 -14.85 -2.03 -4.38
CA VAL A 630 -16.25 -2.24 -4.79
C VAL A 630 -16.63 -3.71 -4.65
N PRO A 631 -17.93 -4.04 -4.42
CA PRO A 631 -18.38 -5.41 -4.23
C PRO A 631 -18.30 -6.25 -5.51
N PHE A 632 -18.52 -7.56 -5.35
CA PHE A 632 -18.48 -8.52 -6.46
C PHE A 632 -19.52 -8.20 -7.56
N GLU A 633 -20.68 -7.71 -7.18
CA GLU A 633 -21.80 -7.40 -8.07
C GLU A 633 -21.58 -6.13 -8.91
N PHE A 634 -20.54 -5.35 -8.61
CA PHE A 634 -20.26 -4.11 -9.34
C PHE A 634 -19.97 -4.39 -10.81
N SER A 635 -20.68 -3.72 -11.70
CA SER A 635 -20.63 -3.94 -13.16
C SER A 635 -19.48 -3.16 -13.82
N VAL A 636 -19.18 -3.50 -15.07
CA VAL A 636 -18.21 -2.74 -15.88
C VAL A 636 -18.70 -1.32 -16.16
N GLU A 637 -20.01 -1.15 -16.37
CA GLU A 637 -20.66 0.14 -16.59
C GLU A 637 -20.52 1.07 -15.37
N GLU A 638 -20.62 0.52 -14.17
CA GLU A 638 -20.38 1.29 -12.93
C GLU A 638 -18.90 1.69 -12.79
N VAL A 639 -17.95 0.84 -13.22
CA VAL A 639 -16.53 1.20 -13.30
C VAL A 639 -16.31 2.35 -14.30
N GLU A 640 -16.94 2.31 -15.48
CA GLU A 640 -16.92 3.40 -16.46
C GLU A 640 -17.44 4.71 -15.83
N GLY A 641 -18.58 4.64 -15.14
CA GLY A 641 -19.18 5.79 -14.44
C GLY A 641 -18.25 6.39 -13.38
N LEU A 642 -17.61 5.57 -12.55
CA LEU A 642 -16.68 6.05 -11.53
C LEU A 642 -15.43 6.72 -12.13
N TYR A 643 -14.85 6.18 -13.19
CA TYR A 643 -13.70 6.81 -13.84
C TYR A 643 -14.07 8.16 -14.50
N LEU A 644 -15.22 8.26 -15.16
CA LEU A 644 -15.72 9.52 -15.70
C LEU A 644 -15.98 10.53 -14.59
N LYS A 645 -16.59 10.12 -13.50
CA LYS A 645 -16.82 10.97 -12.31
C LYS A 645 -15.51 11.45 -11.71
N ALA A 646 -14.50 10.59 -11.60
CA ALA A 646 -13.17 10.94 -11.10
C ALA A 646 -12.51 12.03 -11.96
N TRP A 647 -12.59 11.89 -13.29
CA TRP A 647 -12.13 12.92 -14.22
C TRP A 647 -12.89 14.23 -14.06
N GLU A 648 -14.23 14.20 -14.05
CA GLU A 648 -15.09 15.38 -13.87
C GLU A 648 -14.80 16.14 -12.58
N ARG A 649 -14.43 15.42 -11.51
CA ARG A 649 -14.06 15.99 -10.21
C ARG A 649 -12.60 16.43 -10.11
N GLY A 650 -11.84 16.37 -11.21
CA GLY A 650 -10.47 16.84 -11.29
C GLY A 650 -9.45 16.03 -10.48
N LEU A 651 -9.69 14.72 -10.29
CA LEU A 651 -8.70 13.84 -9.70
C LEU A 651 -7.50 13.68 -10.63
N LYS A 652 -6.32 13.43 -10.05
CA LYS A 652 -5.09 13.11 -10.82
C LYS A 652 -4.96 11.63 -11.15
N GLY A 653 -5.63 10.76 -10.39
CA GLY A 653 -5.66 9.33 -10.65
C GLY A 653 -6.51 8.59 -9.64
N VAL A 654 -6.91 7.39 -10.01
CA VAL A 654 -7.68 6.48 -9.15
C VAL A 654 -7.57 5.04 -9.66
N THR A 655 -7.66 4.10 -8.76
CA THR A 655 -7.76 2.66 -9.07
C THR A 655 -9.01 2.09 -8.42
N ILE A 656 -9.66 1.15 -9.11
CA ILE A 656 -10.82 0.43 -8.58
C ILE A 656 -10.40 -1.03 -8.31
N PHE A 657 -10.77 -1.54 -7.15
CA PHE A 657 -10.53 -2.93 -6.75
C PHE A 657 -11.87 -3.62 -6.47
N ARG A 658 -12.29 -4.48 -7.40
CA ARG A 658 -13.53 -5.25 -7.23
C ARG A 658 -13.28 -6.53 -6.44
N ASP A 659 -14.16 -6.81 -5.49
CA ASP A 659 -14.17 -8.10 -4.80
C ASP A 659 -14.39 -9.23 -5.82
N GLY A 660 -13.59 -10.30 -5.72
CA GLY A 660 -13.68 -11.44 -6.64
C GLY A 660 -12.98 -11.22 -7.99
N CYS A 661 -12.24 -10.12 -8.20
CA CYS A 661 -11.32 -10.03 -9.34
C CYS A 661 -10.24 -11.12 -9.26
N MET A 662 -9.57 -11.40 -10.36
CA MET A 662 -8.55 -12.46 -10.45
C MET A 662 -7.32 -12.20 -9.55
N ARG A 663 -7.10 -10.96 -9.14
CA ARG A 663 -6.01 -10.57 -8.24
C ARG A 663 -6.39 -10.80 -6.78
N VAL A 664 -5.48 -11.40 -6.01
CA VAL A 664 -5.68 -11.60 -4.56
C VAL A 664 -5.48 -10.28 -3.81
N GLY A 665 -6.53 -9.81 -3.12
CA GLY A 665 -6.47 -8.59 -2.29
C GLY A 665 -5.60 -8.74 -1.04
N VAL A 666 -5.01 -7.63 -0.58
CA VAL A 666 -4.26 -7.55 0.69
C VAL A 666 -5.20 -7.66 1.90
N LEU A 667 -6.43 -7.19 1.76
CA LEU A 667 -7.48 -7.27 2.76
C LEU A 667 -8.56 -8.25 2.27
N THR A 668 -9.00 -9.17 3.12
CA THR A 668 -10.04 -10.16 2.80
C THR A 668 -11.10 -10.20 3.88
N THR A 669 -12.35 -10.41 3.48
CA THR A 669 -13.48 -10.62 4.38
C THR A 669 -13.62 -12.09 4.73
N ASP A 670 -14.11 -12.42 5.94
CA ASP A 670 -14.32 -13.82 6.35
C ASP A 670 -15.41 -14.53 5.50
N THR A 671 -16.28 -13.77 4.82
CA THR A 671 -17.30 -14.28 3.88
C THR A 671 -16.69 -14.93 2.63
N LYS A 672 -15.45 -14.60 2.24
CA LYS A 672 -14.79 -15.20 1.06
C LYS A 672 -14.47 -16.70 1.21
N LYS A 673 -14.28 -17.20 2.43
CA LYS A 673 -14.00 -18.64 2.64
C LYS A 673 -15.21 -19.50 2.28
N GLN A 674 -16.43 -19.01 2.53
CA GLN A 674 -17.66 -19.77 2.25
C GLN A 674 -17.96 -19.73 0.74
N GLY A 675 -17.98 -18.55 0.12
CA GLY A 675 -18.28 -18.41 -1.31
C GLY A 675 -17.27 -19.09 -2.24
N ASN A 676 -15.97 -19.03 -1.92
CA ASN A 676 -14.94 -19.74 -2.69
C ASN A 676 -15.03 -21.27 -2.50
N LYS A 677 -15.39 -21.72 -1.31
CA LYS A 677 -15.59 -23.15 -1.06
C LYS A 677 -16.81 -23.67 -1.82
N ASP A 678 -17.94 -22.96 -1.76
CA ASP A 678 -19.17 -23.32 -2.48
C ASP A 678 -18.95 -23.33 -3.99
N ARG A 679 -18.13 -22.39 -4.53
CA ARG A 679 -17.76 -22.35 -5.97
C ARG A 679 -16.78 -23.45 -6.35
N ILE A 680 -15.79 -23.76 -5.48
CA ILE A 680 -14.88 -24.90 -5.70
C ILE A 680 -15.66 -26.21 -5.66
N ASP A 681 -16.57 -26.35 -4.71
CA ASP A 681 -17.42 -27.53 -4.60
C ASP A 681 -18.36 -27.66 -5.81
N ALA A 682 -18.93 -26.55 -6.31
CA ALA A 682 -19.75 -26.53 -7.54
C ALA A 682 -18.93 -26.89 -8.79
N LEU A 683 -17.70 -26.32 -8.94
CA LEU A 683 -16.81 -26.64 -10.06
C LEU A 683 -16.31 -28.10 -9.98
N LEU A 684 -16.05 -28.63 -8.79
CA LEU A 684 -15.67 -30.03 -8.59
C LEU A 684 -16.83 -30.98 -8.96
N GLU A 685 -18.07 -30.62 -8.67
CA GLU A 685 -19.25 -31.34 -9.09
C GLU A 685 -19.44 -31.29 -10.62
N GLU A 686 -19.24 -30.13 -11.23
CA GLU A 686 -19.29 -29.95 -12.68
C GLU A 686 -18.19 -30.75 -13.38
N ILE A 687 -16.96 -30.72 -12.87
CA ILE A 687 -15.84 -31.55 -13.35
C ILE A 687 -16.13 -33.04 -13.20
N LYS A 688 -16.74 -33.47 -12.09
CA LYS A 688 -17.16 -34.88 -11.92
C LYS A 688 -18.22 -35.28 -12.93
N THR A 689 -19.23 -34.41 -13.15
CA THR A 689 -20.29 -34.66 -14.15
C THR A 689 -19.73 -34.78 -15.56
N LEU A 690 -18.76 -33.90 -15.91
CA LEU A 690 -18.05 -33.96 -17.19
C LEU A 690 -17.10 -35.17 -17.31
N ALA A 691 -16.52 -35.62 -16.21
CA ALA A 691 -15.66 -36.78 -16.14
C ALA A 691 -16.46 -38.10 -16.18
N ASP A 692 -17.70 -38.09 -15.70
CA ASP A 692 -18.62 -39.27 -15.78
C ASP A 692 -19.33 -39.35 -17.15
N GLU A 693 -19.33 -38.28 -17.97
CA GLU A 693 -19.60 -38.35 -19.39
C GLU A 693 -18.39 -38.97 -20.07
N GLU A 694 -18.40 -40.31 -20.30
CA GLU A 694 -17.38 -41.02 -21.04
C GLU A 694 -17.18 -40.36 -22.43
N ILE A 695 -16.17 -39.48 -22.53
CA ILE A 695 -15.62 -39.08 -23.82
C ILE A 695 -14.93 -40.34 -24.38
N LYS A 696 -15.62 -41.09 -25.21
CA LYS A 696 -15.04 -42.15 -25.99
C LYS A 696 -14.06 -41.54 -26.99
N ILE A 697 -12.85 -41.22 -26.50
CA ILE A 697 -11.74 -40.85 -27.39
C ILE A 697 -11.39 -42.13 -28.15
N ASN A 698 -11.76 -42.17 -29.43
CA ASN A 698 -11.28 -43.20 -30.33
C ASN A 698 -9.77 -42.93 -30.54
N PRO A 699 -8.84 -43.77 -30.04
CA PRO A 699 -7.41 -43.53 -30.15
C PRO A 699 -6.89 -43.49 -31.58
N ASN A 700 -7.70 -43.93 -32.54
CA ASN A 700 -7.39 -43.96 -33.96
C ASN A 700 -7.97 -42.79 -34.76
N GLU A 701 -8.61 -41.81 -34.07
CA GLU A 701 -9.23 -40.66 -34.70
C GLU A 701 -8.58 -39.35 -34.21
N CYS A 702 -8.25 -38.47 -35.13
CA CYS A 702 -7.60 -37.20 -34.83
C CYS A 702 -8.56 -36.25 -34.08
N PRO A 703 -8.16 -35.69 -32.91
CA PRO A 703 -9.02 -34.80 -32.16
C PRO A 703 -9.24 -33.43 -32.84
N ILE A 704 -8.47 -33.10 -33.90
CA ILE A 704 -8.59 -31.82 -34.60
C ILE A 704 -9.44 -31.91 -35.88
N CYS A 705 -9.30 -32.99 -36.67
CA CYS A 705 -9.96 -33.10 -37.97
C CYS A 705 -10.73 -34.39 -38.17
N SER A 706 -10.82 -35.26 -37.15
CA SER A 706 -11.43 -36.59 -37.19
C SER A 706 -10.78 -37.56 -38.23
N GLY A 707 -9.62 -37.22 -38.77
CA GLY A 707 -8.86 -38.08 -39.69
C GLY A 707 -8.17 -39.24 -38.99
N GLU A 708 -7.70 -40.22 -39.75
CA GLU A 708 -7.04 -41.43 -39.22
C GLU A 708 -5.67 -41.12 -38.59
N MET A 709 -5.47 -41.58 -37.35
CA MET A 709 -4.19 -41.49 -36.62
C MET A 709 -3.32 -42.70 -36.90
N ILE A 710 -2.09 -42.50 -37.38
CA ILE A 710 -1.10 -43.54 -37.59
C ILE A 710 -0.16 -43.61 -36.40
N HIS A 711 -0.05 -44.80 -35.80
CA HIS A 711 0.84 -45.05 -34.68
C HIS A 711 2.15 -45.66 -35.20
N SER A 712 3.28 -44.95 -34.98
CA SER A 712 4.62 -45.42 -35.37
C SER A 712 5.65 -45.05 -34.34
N GLY A 713 6.48 -45.98 -33.89
CA GLY A 713 7.60 -45.72 -32.99
C GLY A 713 7.24 -45.16 -31.62
N GLY A 714 6.02 -45.41 -31.13
CA GLY A 714 5.54 -44.90 -29.82
C GLY A 714 4.89 -43.49 -29.87
N CYS A 715 4.72 -42.92 -31.07
CA CYS A 715 4.03 -41.67 -31.30
C CYS A 715 2.84 -41.87 -32.28
N ALA A 716 1.90 -40.94 -32.27
CA ALA A 716 0.76 -40.92 -33.20
C ALA A 716 0.76 -39.64 -34.03
N GLU A 717 0.49 -39.75 -35.34
CA GLU A 717 0.40 -38.62 -36.26
C GLU A 717 -0.85 -38.74 -37.14
N CYS A 718 -1.57 -37.62 -37.31
CA CYS A 718 -2.73 -37.60 -38.21
C CYS A 718 -2.31 -37.47 -39.65
N ARG A 719 -2.82 -38.37 -40.47
CA ARG A 719 -2.50 -38.47 -41.91
C ARG A 719 -3.04 -37.31 -42.73
N GLU A 720 -4.10 -36.63 -42.25
CA GLU A 720 -4.79 -35.58 -43.01
C GLU A 720 -4.35 -34.18 -42.60
N CYS A 721 -4.14 -33.88 -41.31
CA CYS A 721 -3.79 -32.55 -40.84
C CYS A 721 -2.39 -32.43 -40.21
N GLY A 722 -1.63 -33.55 -40.10
CA GLY A 722 -0.28 -33.56 -39.53
C GLY A 722 -0.26 -33.37 -37.99
N TYR A 723 -1.38 -33.41 -37.29
CA TYR A 723 -1.41 -33.32 -35.85
C TYR A 723 -0.68 -34.51 -35.22
N SER A 724 0.28 -34.19 -34.32
CA SER A 724 0.98 -35.21 -33.52
C SER A 724 1.10 -34.74 -32.08
N PRO A 725 0.59 -35.50 -31.08
CA PRO A 725 0.73 -35.15 -29.66
C PRO A 725 2.19 -35.21 -29.16
N CYS A 726 3.13 -35.69 -29.99
CA CYS A 726 4.56 -35.78 -29.66
C CYS A 726 5.40 -34.64 -30.25
N SER A 727 4.80 -33.65 -30.92
CA SER A 727 5.51 -32.50 -31.49
C SER A 727 5.37 -31.26 -30.59
N ILE A 728 5.82 -31.37 -29.32
CA ILE A 728 6.04 -30.25 -28.43
C ILE A 728 7.52 -30.18 -28.07
#